data_1c8e22ba6464512e4f1ef9bba1c3fe8e
#
_entry.id   1c8e22ba6464512e4f1ef9bba1c3fe8e
#
_cell.length_a   1.000
_cell.length_b   1.000
_cell.length_c   1.000
_cell.angle_alpha   90.00
_cell.angle_beta   90.00
_cell.angle_gamma   90.00
#
_symmetry.space_group_name_H-M   'P 1'
#
loop_
_entity.id
_entity.type
_entity.pdbx_description
1 polymer ?
#
loop_
_entity_poly.entity_id
_entity_poly.type
_entity_poly.pdbx_seq_one_letter_code
_entity_poly.pdbx_strand_id
1 'polypeptide(L)'
;MNKKHLHLIFCVSILIGAYGCTKKAEEKPTDEIEKIISEMTLEEKVGQMTNLTLATIANEVDSTVVIDTAKLTDVIIKHHVGSIQNVLTHAYTLDEWHSIIEPIQKLTLEKTRHKIPFLYCIDAVHGTNYVYGSTLFPHNIGLAATRNRELVKECGAITAIQTRAAGIRYNFAPVLDVGRNQQWSRLGETFGEDTYLVSEMGVAAIRGFEGGDVSSPLHVAACMKHFIGYSAPLNGKDRASANIPEIVLREHYLPSFRAAVNEGTHTLMVNSAEINGTPVHASKYLLTDVLRTELGFKGVVITDWYDIVKLQERHQVSETHKDAVLLAVNAGIDMCIVPFDFKFTEDLIALVKEGKISEERINESVRRILQLKKDLGLFEHPYLEQEAVNAFSKPAYTATALQAARESITLLKNKNGLLPLTDKSRVLVTGPYADALSELHGAWSYSWQGNIEKLYPDSLHTLAEVFKKETPSTSIFDLSAWTKSNAWNKGALIQATRSADIIVICAGEAAYAETPGNIPDLAFDSSQVSIIKELAKTGKPIVLVLLEGRPRIIREIEPYCSAILLAYWPGSQGAQAIYDVLYGKYNPSGKLPFTYPRYSGTLITYDHKLLDEAIEIVEPYSYTYEFNPQYPFGHGLSYTTFEYSPIKLSADTLVANDSLKISVKVTNTGKLAGQEVIELYTRDMFASITPCVKRLRGFEKINLMSGESKNIDFMISKNDLAFVNQELKTVTEKGTFEIIISNQKVVFYYK
;
A
#
# COMPACT_ATOMS: atom_id res chain seq x y z
N MET A 1 -65.81 -0.03 -57.10
CA MET A 1 -65.92 -1.42 -57.59
C MET A 1 -65.47 -2.33 -56.44
N ASN A 2 -66.41 -2.90 -55.67
CA ASN A 2 -66.76 -4.32 -55.59
C ASN A 2 -65.63 -5.23 -55.19
N LYS A 3 -65.70 -6.10 -54.16
CA LYS A 3 -66.77 -6.90 -53.50
C LYS A 3 -66.14 -7.45 -52.18
N LYS A 4 -66.75 -7.46 -51.02
CA LYS A 4 -67.65 -8.42 -50.33
C LYS A 4 -67.20 -9.89 -50.38
N HIS A 5 -67.03 -10.49 -49.20
CA HIS A 5 -67.67 -11.71 -48.66
C HIS A 5 -67.01 -12.07 -47.31
N LEU A 6 -67.59 -12.12 -46.20
CA LEU A 6 -68.73 -12.70 -45.46
C LEU A 6 -68.60 -14.23 -45.25
N HIS A 7 -68.79 -14.61 -43.95
CA HIS A 7 -69.13 -15.91 -43.30
C HIS A 7 -67.97 -16.77 -42.82
N LEU A 8 -67.96 -17.45 -41.70
CA LEU A 8 -69.02 -18.06 -40.93
C LEU A 8 -68.58 -18.33 -39.47
N ILE A 9 -69.52 -18.19 -38.55
CA ILE A 9 -69.46 -18.55 -37.13
C ILE A 9 -69.60 -20.08 -37.02
N PHE A 10 -68.75 -20.71 -36.17
CA PHE A 10 -69.05 -22.01 -35.60
C PHE A 10 -68.78 -22.02 -34.09
N CYS A 11 -69.83 -22.02 -33.29
CA CYS A 11 -69.82 -22.31 -31.86
C CYS A 11 -69.63 -23.82 -31.66
N VAL A 12 -68.61 -24.19 -30.93
CA VAL A 12 -68.48 -25.49 -30.28
C VAL A 12 -68.26 -25.28 -28.79
N SER A 13 -69.29 -25.55 -28.02
CA SER A 13 -69.26 -25.64 -26.58
C SER A 13 -68.63 -26.97 -26.17
N ILE A 14 -67.47 -26.90 -25.51
CA ILE A 14 -66.87 -28.03 -24.81
C ILE A 14 -66.79 -27.71 -23.32
N LEU A 15 -67.56 -28.44 -22.53
CA LEU A 15 -67.38 -28.53 -21.08
C LEU A 15 -66.08 -29.20 -20.80
N ILE A 16 -65.19 -28.47 -20.08
CA ILE A 16 -64.01 -29.05 -19.45
C ILE A 16 -64.13 -28.88 -17.94
N GLY A 17 -64.13 -30.00 -17.27
CA GLY A 17 -64.22 -30.12 -15.82
C GLY A 17 -62.99 -29.46 -15.14
N ALA A 18 -63.27 -28.74 -14.06
CA ALA A 18 -62.31 -28.20 -13.18
C ALA A 18 -61.51 -29.29 -12.44
N TYR A 19 -60.33 -29.63 -12.92
CA TYR A 19 -59.32 -30.25 -12.08
C TYR A 19 -58.42 -29.10 -11.52
N GLY A 20 -58.65 -28.80 -10.26
CA GLY A 20 -57.75 -27.85 -9.52
C GLY A 20 -56.38 -28.46 -9.33
N CYS A 21 -55.43 -28.12 -10.23
CA CYS A 21 -54.02 -28.23 -9.95
C CYS A 21 -53.61 -26.97 -9.17
N THR A 22 -53.57 -27.08 -7.85
CA THR A 22 -52.78 -26.16 -7.03
C THR A 22 -51.31 -26.29 -7.45
N LYS A 23 -50.82 -25.39 -8.30
CA LYS A 23 -49.36 -25.17 -8.45
C LYS A 23 -48.84 -24.81 -7.06
N LYS A 24 -48.14 -25.72 -6.38
CA LYS A 24 -47.19 -25.38 -5.36
C LYS A 24 -46.32 -24.27 -5.96
N ALA A 25 -46.34 -23.11 -5.36
CA ALA A 25 -45.33 -22.08 -5.65
C ALA A 25 -43.99 -22.79 -5.45
N GLU A 26 -43.14 -22.85 -6.48
CA GLU A 26 -41.75 -23.17 -6.34
C GLU A 26 -41.19 -22.10 -5.38
N GLU A 27 -40.93 -22.49 -4.13
CA GLU A 27 -40.11 -21.70 -3.23
C GLU A 27 -38.81 -21.44 -3.98
N LYS A 28 -38.54 -20.17 -4.32
CA LYS A 28 -37.20 -19.75 -4.71
C LYS A 28 -36.24 -20.29 -3.66
N PRO A 29 -35.09 -20.89 -4.03
CA PRO A 29 -34.12 -21.32 -3.06
C PRO A 29 -33.81 -20.12 -2.17
N THR A 30 -34.15 -20.18 -0.90
CA THR A 30 -33.78 -19.18 0.09
C THR A 30 -32.27 -19.16 0.10
N ASP A 31 -31.65 -17.98 -0.10
CA ASP A 31 -30.21 -17.83 -0.01
C ASP A 31 -29.75 -18.37 1.36
N GLU A 32 -28.80 -19.29 1.35
CA GLU A 32 -28.29 -19.96 2.56
C GLU A 32 -27.89 -18.97 3.66
N ILE A 33 -27.28 -17.84 3.25
CA ILE A 33 -26.89 -16.74 4.16
C ILE A 33 -28.13 -16.12 4.80
N GLU A 34 -29.19 -15.83 4.04
CA GLU A 34 -30.43 -15.26 4.58
C GLU A 34 -31.10 -16.21 5.56
N LYS A 35 -31.05 -17.51 5.30
CA LYS A 35 -31.57 -18.52 6.23
C LYS A 35 -30.79 -18.48 7.54
N ILE A 36 -29.45 -18.49 7.49
CA ILE A 36 -28.61 -18.40 8.68
C ILE A 36 -28.95 -17.11 9.47
N ILE A 37 -29.00 -15.95 8.82
CA ILE A 37 -29.30 -14.65 9.46
C ILE A 37 -30.67 -14.68 10.14
N SER A 38 -31.69 -15.29 9.50
CA SER A 38 -33.05 -15.37 10.05
C SER A 38 -33.14 -16.23 11.31
N GLU A 39 -32.23 -17.20 11.46
CA GLU A 39 -32.16 -18.11 12.61
C GLU A 39 -31.25 -17.61 13.73
N MET A 40 -30.32 -16.65 13.45
CA MET A 40 -29.38 -16.09 14.43
C MET A 40 -30.06 -15.21 15.47
N THR A 41 -29.62 -15.35 16.73
CA THR A 41 -29.96 -14.37 17.77
C THR A 41 -29.21 -13.05 17.55
N LEU A 42 -29.66 -11.98 18.20
CA LEU A 42 -28.97 -10.69 18.14
C LEU A 42 -27.51 -10.80 18.64
N GLU A 43 -27.28 -11.56 19.70
CA GLU A 43 -25.96 -11.81 20.28
C GLU A 43 -25.03 -12.50 19.28
N GLU A 44 -25.53 -13.53 18.57
CA GLU A 44 -24.76 -14.20 17.51
C GLU A 44 -24.44 -13.27 16.33
N LYS A 45 -25.37 -12.41 15.94
CA LYS A 45 -25.17 -11.41 14.88
C LYS A 45 -24.09 -10.40 15.26
N VAL A 46 -24.18 -9.84 16.45
CA VAL A 46 -23.21 -8.84 16.94
C VAL A 46 -21.82 -9.47 17.16
N GLY A 47 -21.75 -10.72 17.57
CA GLY A 47 -20.50 -11.48 17.65
C GLY A 47 -19.78 -11.59 16.31
N GLN A 48 -20.50 -11.77 15.17
CA GLN A 48 -19.89 -11.76 13.85
C GLN A 48 -19.33 -10.38 13.45
N MET A 49 -19.87 -9.29 13.97
CA MET A 49 -19.38 -7.93 13.74
C MET A 49 -18.15 -7.57 14.58
N THR A 50 -17.70 -8.45 15.48
CA THR A 50 -16.62 -8.22 16.45
C THR A 50 -15.32 -8.86 15.98
N ASN A 51 -14.24 -8.07 15.98
CA ASN A 51 -12.87 -8.52 15.73
C ASN A 51 -12.00 -8.24 16.95
N LEU A 52 -11.38 -9.25 17.51
CA LEU A 52 -10.50 -9.17 18.68
C LEU A 52 -9.03 -9.44 18.28
N THR A 53 -8.11 -9.34 19.26
CA THR A 53 -6.72 -9.75 19.06
C THR A 53 -6.47 -11.14 19.63
N LEU A 54 -5.36 -11.77 19.19
CA LEU A 54 -4.91 -13.06 19.70
C LEU A 54 -4.73 -13.06 21.24
N ALA A 55 -4.38 -11.92 21.83
CA ALA A 55 -4.22 -11.77 23.29
C ALA A 55 -5.49 -12.08 24.10
N THR A 56 -6.67 -12.03 23.48
CA THR A 56 -7.92 -12.38 24.14
C THR A 56 -8.12 -13.89 24.35
N ILE A 57 -7.40 -14.73 23.61
CA ILE A 57 -7.52 -16.20 23.66
C ILE A 57 -6.20 -16.93 23.91
N ALA A 58 -5.06 -16.23 23.92
CA ALA A 58 -3.75 -16.83 24.04
C ALA A 58 -2.86 -16.08 25.03
N ASN A 59 -1.82 -16.76 25.51
CA ASN A 59 -0.75 -16.18 26.29
C ASN A 59 0.59 -16.64 25.69
N GLU A 60 1.67 -15.91 25.99
CA GLU A 60 3.03 -16.32 25.67
C GLU A 60 3.67 -17.00 26.89
N VAL A 61 4.16 -18.23 26.73
CA VAL A 61 4.86 -19.01 27.76
C VAL A 61 6.18 -19.48 27.14
N ASP A 62 7.30 -19.09 27.73
CA ASP A 62 8.65 -19.43 27.23
C ASP A 62 8.83 -19.15 25.71
N SER A 63 8.39 -17.97 25.28
CA SER A 63 8.38 -17.51 23.87
C SER A 63 7.53 -18.38 22.91
N THR A 64 6.65 -19.22 23.43
CA THR A 64 5.71 -20.03 22.65
C THR A 64 4.28 -19.54 22.89
N VAL A 65 3.49 -19.43 21.84
CA VAL A 65 2.07 -19.09 21.95
C VAL A 65 1.28 -20.29 22.42
N VAL A 66 0.51 -20.11 23.47
CA VAL A 66 -0.37 -21.13 24.03
C VAL A 66 -1.80 -20.64 24.08
N ILE A 67 -2.70 -21.35 23.40
CA ILE A 67 -4.13 -21.09 23.44
C ILE A 67 -4.69 -21.42 24.83
N ASP A 68 -5.33 -20.45 25.46
CA ASP A 68 -6.09 -20.62 26.67
C ASP A 68 -7.51 -21.12 26.32
N THR A 69 -7.77 -22.39 26.56
CA THR A 69 -9.04 -23.04 26.21
C THR A 69 -10.24 -22.39 26.90
N ALA A 70 -10.08 -21.88 28.11
CA ALA A 70 -11.17 -21.23 28.83
C ALA A 70 -11.50 -19.87 28.19
N LYS A 71 -10.48 -19.07 27.90
CA LYS A 71 -10.66 -17.80 27.18
C LYS A 71 -11.23 -18.04 25.77
N LEU A 72 -10.70 -19.02 25.03
CA LEU A 72 -11.21 -19.35 23.70
C LEU A 72 -12.70 -19.75 23.75
N THR A 73 -13.09 -20.55 24.77
CA THR A 73 -14.49 -20.94 24.96
C THR A 73 -15.37 -19.72 25.27
N ASP A 74 -14.92 -18.80 26.11
CA ASP A 74 -15.64 -17.57 26.44
C ASP A 74 -15.85 -16.70 25.19
N VAL A 75 -14.79 -16.49 24.40
CA VAL A 75 -14.84 -15.70 23.14
C VAL A 75 -15.79 -16.31 22.11
N ILE A 76 -15.67 -17.61 21.84
CA ILE A 76 -16.40 -18.25 20.74
C ILE A 76 -17.82 -18.66 21.14
N ILE A 77 -18.00 -19.24 22.32
CA ILE A 77 -19.29 -19.82 22.72
C ILE A 77 -20.20 -18.82 23.42
N LYS A 78 -19.64 -17.98 24.29
CA LYS A 78 -20.44 -17.02 25.06
C LYS A 78 -20.63 -15.69 24.33
N HIS A 79 -19.57 -15.20 23.68
CA HIS A 79 -19.60 -13.90 22.98
C HIS A 79 -19.77 -14.00 21.46
N HIS A 80 -19.80 -15.21 20.90
CA HIS A 80 -20.05 -15.52 19.49
C HIS A 80 -19.12 -14.78 18.52
N VAL A 81 -17.90 -14.40 18.95
CA VAL A 81 -16.95 -13.62 18.14
C VAL A 81 -16.59 -14.36 16.88
N GLY A 82 -16.70 -13.67 15.73
CA GLY A 82 -16.53 -14.24 14.40
C GLY A 82 -15.14 -14.09 13.80
N SER A 83 -14.25 -13.26 14.41
CA SER A 83 -12.92 -13.00 13.87
C SER A 83 -11.90 -12.57 14.92
N ILE A 84 -10.62 -12.89 14.67
CA ILE A 84 -9.44 -12.47 15.45
C ILE A 84 -8.32 -12.05 14.49
N GLN A 85 -7.39 -11.23 14.98
CA GLN A 85 -6.31 -10.73 14.16
C GLN A 85 -4.93 -10.75 14.83
N ASN A 86 -3.90 -10.68 13.95
CA ASN A 86 -2.49 -10.44 14.24
C ASN A 86 -1.85 -11.43 15.24
N VAL A 87 -0.72 -11.04 15.79
CA VAL A 87 0.14 -11.82 16.71
C VAL A 87 0.13 -11.20 18.11
N LEU A 88 0.72 -11.85 19.08
CA LEU A 88 0.94 -11.24 20.40
C LEU A 88 2.02 -10.16 20.32
N THR A 89 3.25 -10.54 19.95
CA THR A 89 4.41 -9.65 19.97
C THR A 89 5.33 -9.78 18.76
N HIS A 90 5.45 -10.98 18.18
CA HIS A 90 6.42 -11.30 17.12
C HIS A 90 5.89 -12.39 16.17
N ALA A 91 6.65 -12.68 15.13
CA ALA A 91 6.32 -13.68 14.12
C ALA A 91 6.32 -15.12 14.70
N TYR A 92 5.56 -15.99 14.06
CA TYR A 92 5.47 -17.42 14.39
C TYR A 92 5.88 -18.28 13.20
N THR A 93 6.28 -19.52 13.48
CA THR A 93 6.46 -20.55 12.46
C THR A 93 5.11 -21.02 11.91
N LEU A 94 5.11 -21.74 10.77
CA LEU A 94 3.88 -22.35 10.25
C LEU A 94 3.22 -23.28 11.25
N ASP A 95 3.99 -24.11 11.95
CA ASP A 95 3.46 -25.05 12.93
C ASP A 95 2.77 -24.34 14.11
N GLU A 96 3.35 -23.23 14.56
CA GLU A 96 2.72 -22.39 15.60
C GLU A 96 1.43 -21.75 15.07
N TRP A 97 1.42 -21.21 13.85
CA TRP A 97 0.21 -20.69 13.23
C TRP A 97 -0.89 -21.75 13.11
N HIS A 98 -0.54 -22.97 12.69
CA HIS A 98 -1.48 -24.08 12.61
C HIS A 98 -2.03 -24.44 13.98
N SER A 99 -1.18 -24.45 15.02
CA SER A 99 -1.59 -24.70 16.41
C SER A 99 -2.53 -23.64 16.98
N ILE A 100 -2.51 -22.42 16.41
CA ILE A 100 -3.43 -21.33 16.75
C ILE A 100 -4.75 -21.47 15.98
N ILE A 101 -4.70 -21.64 14.67
CA ILE A 101 -5.88 -21.57 13.80
C ILE A 101 -6.79 -22.81 13.95
N GLU A 102 -6.20 -24.02 14.01
CA GLU A 102 -6.98 -25.26 14.04
C GLU A 102 -7.90 -25.41 15.26
N PRO A 103 -7.45 -25.14 16.51
CA PRO A 103 -8.34 -25.23 17.68
C PRO A 103 -9.51 -24.24 17.62
N ILE A 104 -9.29 -23.04 17.06
CA ILE A 104 -10.33 -22.01 16.90
C ILE A 104 -11.40 -22.52 15.93
N GLN A 105 -11.00 -22.99 14.75
CA GLN A 105 -11.92 -23.52 13.74
C GLN A 105 -12.68 -24.73 14.28
N LYS A 106 -11.98 -25.68 14.91
CA LYS A 106 -12.59 -26.87 15.47
C LYS A 106 -13.64 -26.53 16.51
N LEU A 107 -13.33 -25.68 17.49
CA LEU A 107 -14.30 -25.26 18.51
C LEU A 107 -15.52 -24.60 17.88
N THR A 108 -15.29 -23.69 16.92
CA THR A 108 -16.35 -22.96 16.22
C THR A 108 -17.31 -23.93 15.50
N LEU A 109 -16.78 -24.87 14.71
CA LEU A 109 -17.57 -25.78 13.89
C LEU A 109 -18.26 -26.90 14.69
N GLU A 110 -17.65 -27.35 15.78
CA GLU A 110 -18.20 -28.44 16.58
C GLU A 110 -19.20 -27.96 17.64
N LYS A 111 -19.02 -26.77 18.19
CA LYS A 111 -19.71 -26.32 19.41
C LYS A 111 -20.65 -25.14 19.22
N THR A 112 -20.60 -24.39 18.10
CA THR A 112 -21.56 -23.32 17.84
C THR A 112 -22.81 -23.85 17.10
N ARG A 113 -23.93 -23.16 17.24
CA ARG A 113 -25.23 -23.57 16.68
C ARG A 113 -25.23 -23.55 15.15
N HIS A 114 -24.71 -22.47 14.55
CA HIS A 114 -24.74 -22.27 13.10
C HIS A 114 -23.48 -22.74 12.38
N LYS A 115 -22.44 -23.14 13.13
CA LYS A 115 -21.16 -23.64 12.58
C LYS A 115 -20.54 -22.66 11.55
N ILE A 116 -20.72 -21.35 11.77
CA ILE A 116 -20.14 -20.32 10.91
C ILE A 116 -18.62 -20.34 11.11
N PRO A 117 -17.82 -20.58 10.06
CA PRO A 117 -16.38 -20.66 10.17
C PRO A 117 -15.76 -19.37 10.72
N PHE A 118 -14.68 -19.51 11.47
CA PHE A 118 -13.95 -18.39 12.04
C PHE A 118 -13.08 -17.72 10.99
N LEU A 119 -12.92 -16.39 11.06
CA LEU A 119 -12.07 -15.60 10.16
C LEU A 119 -10.86 -15.05 10.91
N TYR A 120 -9.65 -15.44 10.50
CA TYR A 120 -8.42 -14.85 11.02
C TYR A 120 -7.87 -13.83 10.04
N CYS A 121 -7.37 -12.69 10.57
CA CYS A 121 -6.90 -11.54 9.81
C CYS A 121 -5.45 -11.19 10.16
N ILE A 122 -4.70 -10.60 9.20
CA ILE A 122 -3.30 -10.20 9.41
C ILE A 122 -2.94 -8.96 8.62
N ASP A 123 -1.94 -8.19 9.09
CA ASP A 123 -1.32 -7.08 8.35
C ASP A 123 -0.12 -7.56 7.52
N ALA A 124 -0.33 -8.27 6.42
CA ALA A 124 0.74 -8.67 5.50
C ALA A 124 0.96 -7.55 4.47
N VAL A 125 1.67 -6.47 4.87
CA VAL A 125 1.76 -5.21 4.14
C VAL A 125 2.74 -5.27 2.97
N HIS A 126 3.91 -5.91 3.16
CA HIS A 126 4.96 -6.01 2.12
C HIS A 126 5.56 -7.43 2.03
N GLY A 127 4.73 -8.43 2.08
CA GLY A 127 5.02 -9.85 2.24
C GLY A 127 4.26 -10.38 3.44
N THR A 128 4.30 -11.68 3.70
CA THR A 128 3.63 -12.26 4.86
C THR A 128 4.47 -12.04 6.12
N ASN A 129 4.47 -10.81 6.62
CA ASN A 129 5.07 -10.50 7.92
C ASN A 129 4.38 -11.32 9.04
N TYR A 130 5.06 -11.49 10.17
CA TYR A 130 4.65 -12.35 11.29
C TYR A 130 4.67 -13.86 11.00
N VAL A 131 5.24 -14.30 9.86
CA VAL A 131 5.43 -15.72 9.56
C VAL A 131 6.90 -16.00 9.28
N TYR A 132 7.58 -16.78 10.12
CA TYR A 132 8.96 -17.18 9.89
C TYR A 132 9.10 -18.03 8.61
N GLY A 133 10.12 -17.74 7.81
CA GLY A 133 10.37 -18.40 6.55
C GLY A 133 9.59 -17.81 5.35
N SER A 134 8.72 -16.82 5.58
CA SER A 134 8.06 -16.09 4.51
C SER A 134 9.02 -15.13 3.80
N THR A 135 8.58 -14.64 2.64
CA THR A 135 9.32 -13.68 1.82
C THR A 135 8.84 -12.26 2.14
N LEU A 136 9.75 -11.38 2.55
CA LEU A 136 9.47 -9.96 2.71
C LEU A 136 10.05 -9.19 1.53
N PHE A 137 9.17 -8.47 0.84
CA PHE A 137 9.49 -7.65 -0.34
C PHE A 137 9.89 -6.22 0.09
N PRO A 138 10.39 -5.37 -0.84
CA PRO A 138 10.47 -3.94 -0.56
C PRO A 138 9.13 -3.39 -0.10
N HIS A 139 9.15 -2.41 0.80
CA HIS A 139 7.94 -1.66 1.14
C HIS A 139 7.30 -1.04 -0.11
N ASN A 140 5.98 -0.74 -0.05
CA ASN A 140 5.23 -0.28 -1.21
C ASN A 140 5.83 0.95 -1.89
N ILE A 141 6.47 1.86 -1.13
CA ILE A 141 7.19 3.01 -1.70
C ILE A 141 8.35 2.57 -2.61
N GLY A 142 9.07 1.52 -2.23
CA GLY A 142 10.11 0.90 -3.06
C GLY A 142 9.51 0.14 -4.25
N LEU A 143 8.41 -0.60 -4.04
CA LEU A 143 7.70 -1.28 -5.13
C LEU A 143 7.15 -0.27 -6.15
N ALA A 144 6.68 0.89 -5.72
CA ALA A 144 6.26 1.97 -6.61
C ALA A 144 7.42 2.53 -7.45
N ALA A 145 8.64 2.60 -6.90
CA ALA A 145 9.83 3.01 -7.64
C ALA A 145 10.15 2.08 -8.81
N THR A 146 9.73 0.83 -8.76
CA THR A 146 9.93 -0.13 -9.86
C THR A 146 9.17 0.24 -11.12
N ARG A 147 8.01 0.92 -11.03
CA ARG A 147 7.06 1.15 -12.13
C ARG A 147 6.70 -0.15 -12.88
N ASN A 148 6.67 -1.29 -12.16
CA ASN A 148 6.44 -2.62 -12.71
C ASN A 148 5.21 -3.28 -12.09
N ARG A 149 4.04 -3.12 -12.74
CA ARG A 149 2.75 -3.65 -12.27
C ARG A 149 2.75 -5.17 -12.10
N GLU A 150 3.36 -5.89 -13.06
CA GLU A 150 3.39 -7.35 -13.02
C GLU A 150 4.22 -7.87 -11.85
N LEU A 151 5.34 -7.18 -11.55
CA LEU A 151 6.16 -7.54 -10.39
C LEU A 151 5.41 -7.28 -9.08
N VAL A 152 4.68 -6.17 -8.95
CA VAL A 152 3.84 -5.87 -7.77
C VAL A 152 2.74 -6.92 -7.61
N LYS A 153 2.08 -7.32 -8.70
CA LYS A 153 1.09 -8.39 -8.71
C LYS A 153 1.70 -9.73 -8.27
N GLU A 154 2.90 -10.06 -8.76
CA GLU A 154 3.61 -11.29 -8.37
C GLU A 154 3.98 -11.28 -6.88
N CYS A 155 4.48 -10.15 -6.36
CA CYS A 155 4.73 -9.98 -4.92
C CYS A 155 3.45 -10.19 -4.09
N GLY A 156 2.32 -9.64 -4.55
CA GLY A 156 1.00 -9.84 -3.94
C GLY A 156 0.57 -11.31 -3.96
N ALA A 157 0.75 -12.02 -5.08
CA ALA A 157 0.40 -13.43 -5.20
C ALA A 157 1.23 -14.33 -4.26
N ILE A 158 2.55 -14.08 -4.16
CA ILE A 158 3.41 -14.81 -3.22
C ILE A 158 2.99 -14.53 -1.78
N THR A 159 2.68 -13.28 -1.45
CA THR A 159 2.16 -12.90 -0.12
C THR A 159 0.86 -13.65 0.19
N ALA A 160 -0.08 -13.72 -0.77
CA ALA A 160 -1.34 -14.45 -0.60
C ALA A 160 -1.11 -15.95 -0.32
N ILE A 161 -0.26 -16.60 -1.12
CA ILE A 161 0.09 -18.02 -0.94
C ILE A 161 0.66 -18.27 0.46
N GLN A 162 1.62 -17.45 0.89
CA GLN A 162 2.28 -17.62 2.18
C GLN A 162 1.37 -17.31 3.36
N THR A 163 0.47 -16.32 3.21
CA THR A 163 -0.57 -16.00 4.20
C THR A 163 -1.58 -17.15 4.32
N ARG A 164 -2.02 -17.70 3.18
CA ARG A 164 -2.94 -18.84 3.13
C ARG A 164 -2.32 -20.10 3.75
N ALA A 165 -1.02 -20.32 3.54
CA ALA A 165 -0.28 -21.42 4.13
C ALA A 165 -0.25 -21.39 5.67
N ALA A 166 -0.29 -20.19 6.25
CA ALA A 166 -0.43 -20.02 7.71
C ALA A 166 -1.88 -20.23 8.21
N GLY A 167 -2.85 -20.51 7.31
CA GLY A 167 -4.27 -20.69 7.64
C GLY A 167 -5.08 -19.38 7.65
N ILE A 168 -4.49 -18.28 7.24
CA ILE A 168 -5.09 -16.93 7.27
C ILE A 168 -5.64 -16.58 5.91
N ARG A 169 -6.88 -16.04 5.85
CA ARG A 169 -7.58 -15.78 4.58
C ARG A 169 -7.92 -14.31 4.33
N TYR A 170 -7.61 -13.44 5.26
CA TYR A 170 -7.92 -12.01 5.17
C TYR A 170 -6.68 -11.18 5.49
N ASN A 171 -6.24 -10.39 4.51
CA ASN A 171 -5.07 -9.52 4.62
C ASN A 171 -5.48 -8.04 4.67
N PHE A 172 -5.00 -7.30 5.67
CA PHE A 172 -5.20 -5.85 5.81
C PHE A 172 -4.24 -5.04 4.91
N ALA A 173 -4.24 -5.35 3.61
CA ALA A 173 -3.45 -4.68 2.57
C ALA A 173 -4.20 -4.75 1.22
N PRO A 174 -3.91 -3.84 0.26
CA PRO A 174 -2.83 -2.85 0.22
C PRO A 174 -3.21 -1.50 0.83
N VAL A 175 -2.17 -0.69 1.13
CA VAL A 175 -2.32 0.73 1.49
C VAL A 175 -2.49 1.56 0.22
N LEU A 176 -3.64 2.22 0.06
CA LEU A 176 -4.01 3.05 -1.08
C LEU A 176 -4.01 4.55 -0.76
N ASP A 177 -3.47 4.91 0.40
CA ASP A 177 -3.25 6.31 0.75
C ASP A 177 -2.28 6.96 -0.23
N VAL A 178 -2.63 8.15 -0.74
CA VAL A 178 -1.75 8.92 -1.63
C VAL A 178 -0.81 9.78 -0.78
N GLY A 179 0.48 9.47 -0.77
CA GLY A 179 1.49 9.99 0.14
C GLY A 179 1.97 11.41 -0.21
N ARG A 180 1.10 12.41 -0.11
CA ARG A 180 1.41 13.80 -0.48
C ARG A 180 2.09 14.61 0.63
N ASN A 181 2.13 14.10 1.85
CA ASN A 181 2.89 14.68 2.96
C ASN A 181 4.12 13.81 3.29
N GLN A 182 5.30 14.27 2.89
CA GLN A 182 6.55 13.52 3.05
C GLN A 182 6.96 13.34 4.53
N GLN A 183 6.39 14.11 5.45
CA GLN A 183 6.66 13.97 6.88
C GLN A 183 5.85 12.83 7.52
N TRP A 184 4.78 12.38 6.88
CA TRP A 184 3.93 11.33 7.43
C TRP A 184 4.68 10.03 7.67
N SER A 185 4.55 9.45 8.88
CA SER A 185 5.32 8.27 9.29
C SER A 185 4.99 7.03 8.46
N ARG A 186 3.82 6.97 7.83
CA ARG A 186 3.39 5.82 7.01
C ARG A 186 3.63 6.02 5.52
N LEU A 187 4.43 7.02 5.12
CA LEU A 187 4.77 7.25 3.70
C LEU A 187 5.35 6.00 3.05
N GLY A 188 6.22 5.27 3.76
CA GLY A 188 6.83 4.03 3.28
C GLY A 188 5.85 2.92 2.92
N GLU A 189 4.66 2.92 3.54
CA GLU A 189 3.60 1.96 3.26
C GLU A 189 2.81 2.30 1.98
N THR A 190 2.93 3.53 1.45
CA THR A 190 2.18 4.02 0.27
C THR A 190 2.90 3.71 -1.03
N PHE A 191 2.19 3.78 -2.15
CA PHE A 191 2.80 3.76 -3.49
C PHE A 191 3.23 5.15 -3.98
N GLY A 192 3.41 6.14 -3.08
CA GLY A 192 3.94 7.46 -3.39
C GLY A 192 2.91 8.57 -3.45
N GLU A 193 3.32 9.73 -4.01
CA GLU A 193 2.55 10.98 -3.98
C GLU A 193 1.57 11.14 -5.14
N ASP A 194 1.68 10.32 -6.19
CA ASP A 194 0.87 10.44 -7.40
C ASP A 194 -0.35 9.51 -7.37
N THR A 195 -1.51 10.10 -7.62
CA THR A 195 -2.81 9.41 -7.59
C THR A 195 -2.92 8.28 -8.63
N TYR A 196 -2.40 8.49 -9.85
CA TYR A 196 -2.43 7.48 -10.90
C TYR A 196 -1.50 6.31 -10.57
N LEU A 197 -0.28 6.60 -10.11
CA LEU A 197 0.68 5.58 -9.69
C LEU A 197 0.14 4.72 -8.54
N VAL A 198 -0.43 5.36 -7.49
CA VAL A 198 -1.05 4.64 -6.36
C VAL A 198 -2.19 3.75 -6.83
N SER A 199 -3.04 4.26 -7.75
CA SER A 199 -4.16 3.49 -8.30
C SER A 199 -3.68 2.24 -9.06
N GLU A 200 -2.71 2.39 -9.96
CA GLU A 200 -2.19 1.32 -10.81
C GLU A 200 -1.46 0.24 -9.99
N MET A 201 -0.57 0.67 -9.08
CA MET A 201 0.19 -0.27 -8.24
C MET A 201 -0.69 -0.94 -7.19
N GLY A 202 -1.66 -0.19 -6.62
CA GLY A 202 -2.62 -0.74 -5.67
C GLY A 202 -3.53 -1.79 -6.29
N VAL A 203 -4.05 -1.55 -7.49
CA VAL A 203 -4.84 -2.54 -8.25
C VAL A 203 -3.99 -3.76 -8.60
N ALA A 204 -2.72 -3.57 -8.98
CA ALA A 204 -1.81 -4.70 -9.23
C ALA A 204 -1.62 -5.57 -7.98
N ALA A 205 -1.44 -4.95 -6.80
CA ALA A 205 -1.34 -5.68 -5.52
C ALA A 205 -2.64 -6.44 -5.19
N ILE A 206 -3.82 -5.82 -5.35
CA ILE A 206 -5.13 -6.47 -5.15
C ILE A 206 -5.27 -7.69 -6.06
N ARG A 207 -4.94 -7.55 -7.35
CA ARG A 207 -4.95 -8.68 -8.31
C ARG A 207 -4.02 -9.81 -7.88
N GLY A 208 -2.91 -9.48 -7.25
CA GLY A 208 -2.00 -10.48 -6.67
C GLY A 208 -2.64 -11.19 -5.47
N PHE A 209 -3.22 -10.46 -4.54
CA PHE A 209 -3.83 -11.04 -3.33
C PHE A 209 -5.07 -11.88 -3.66
N GLU A 210 -5.99 -11.38 -4.47
CA GLU A 210 -7.29 -11.99 -4.74
C GLU A 210 -7.32 -12.92 -5.96
N GLY A 211 -6.37 -12.75 -6.91
CA GLY A 211 -6.14 -13.63 -8.05
C GLY A 211 -7.32 -13.87 -8.99
N GLY A 212 -8.46 -13.20 -8.80
CA GLY A 212 -9.69 -13.36 -9.58
C GLY A 212 -10.67 -14.41 -9.04
N ASP A 213 -10.24 -15.30 -8.16
CA ASP A 213 -11.06 -16.21 -7.37
C ASP A 213 -10.49 -16.34 -5.97
N VAL A 214 -11.07 -15.60 -5.04
CA VAL A 214 -10.61 -15.52 -3.65
C VAL A 214 -10.87 -16.80 -2.85
N SER A 215 -11.71 -17.72 -3.35
CA SER A 215 -11.94 -19.03 -2.74
C SER A 215 -10.77 -20.00 -2.92
N SER A 216 -9.92 -19.75 -3.92
CA SER A 216 -8.74 -20.58 -4.20
C SER A 216 -7.83 -20.71 -2.98
N PRO A 217 -7.23 -21.89 -2.72
CA PRO A 217 -6.29 -22.10 -1.63
C PRO A 217 -4.99 -21.29 -1.74
N LEU A 218 -4.79 -20.54 -2.81
CA LEU A 218 -3.61 -19.72 -3.05
C LEU A 218 -3.87 -18.21 -2.93
N HIS A 219 -5.12 -17.79 -2.64
CA HIS A 219 -5.53 -16.40 -2.59
C HIS A 219 -6.11 -16.00 -1.22
N VAL A 220 -6.14 -14.70 -0.93
CA VAL A 220 -6.71 -14.10 0.28
C VAL A 220 -7.53 -12.87 -0.07
N ALA A 221 -8.51 -12.52 0.75
CA ALA A 221 -9.19 -11.23 0.60
C ALA A 221 -8.23 -10.08 0.87
N ALA A 222 -8.21 -9.11 -0.01
CA ALA A 222 -7.53 -7.83 0.16
C ALA A 222 -8.37 -6.87 1.01
N CYS A 223 -7.70 -5.91 1.66
CA CYS A 223 -8.34 -4.81 2.37
C CYS A 223 -7.75 -3.48 1.91
N MET A 224 -8.43 -2.78 1.04
CA MET A 224 -7.99 -1.44 0.63
C MET A 224 -8.04 -0.49 1.82
N LYS A 225 -6.91 0.18 2.13
CA LYS A 225 -6.80 1.04 3.32
C LYS A 225 -5.94 2.27 3.07
N HIS A 226 -6.11 3.36 3.82
CA HIS A 226 -7.14 3.61 4.84
C HIS A 226 -8.11 4.64 4.29
N PHE A 227 -9.35 4.29 4.10
CA PHE A 227 -10.35 5.15 3.48
C PHE A 227 -10.78 6.28 4.43
N ILE A 228 -10.52 7.54 4.14
CA ILE A 228 -9.89 8.23 3.03
C ILE A 228 -9.08 9.42 3.58
N GLY A 229 -8.06 9.91 2.84
CA GLY A 229 -7.34 11.15 3.19
C GLY A 229 -6.42 11.05 4.42
N TYR A 230 -6.11 9.86 4.90
CA TYR A 230 -5.30 9.62 6.10
C TYR A 230 -3.86 10.13 5.98
N SER A 231 -3.32 10.13 4.78
CA SER A 231 -1.96 10.59 4.45
C SER A 231 -1.80 12.12 4.36
N ALA A 232 -2.83 12.89 4.74
CA ALA A 232 -2.83 14.35 4.66
C ALA A 232 -2.91 15.05 6.02
N PRO A 233 -2.22 14.58 7.09
CA PRO A 233 -2.29 15.25 8.38
C PRO A 233 -1.61 16.62 8.30
N LEU A 234 -2.23 17.65 8.91
CA LEU A 234 -1.71 19.02 8.91
C LEU A 234 -0.28 19.15 9.45
N ASN A 235 0.06 18.34 10.44
CA ASN A 235 1.34 18.39 11.16
C ASN A 235 2.30 17.25 10.79
N GLY A 236 2.00 16.48 9.74
CA GLY A 236 2.79 15.33 9.30
C GLY A 236 2.76 14.11 10.23
N LYS A 237 1.99 14.13 11.31
CA LYS A 237 1.95 13.05 12.30
C LYS A 237 0.82 12.07 12.00
N ASP A 238 1.09 10.81 12.26
CA ASP A 238 0.10 9.74 12.18
C ASP A 238 -1.09 9.99 13.12
N ARG A 239 -2.30 9.63 12.68
CA ARG A 239 -3.56 9.80 13.40
C ARG A 239 -3.87 11.25 13.80
N ALA A 240 -3.34 12.23 13.07
CA ALA A 240 -3.59 13.65 13.31
C ALA A 240 -4.66 14.20 12.34
N SER A 241 -5.20 15.37 12.71
CA SER A 241 -6.25 16.05 11.94
C SER A 241 -5.81 16.41 10.53
N ALA A 242 -6.71 16.23 9.57
CA ALA A 242 -6.53 16.63 8.18
C ALA A 242 -7.57 17.67 7.76
N ASN A 243 -7.13 18.75 7.12
CA ASN A 243 -8.01 19.74 6.48
C ASN A 243 -7.90 19.57 4.97
N ILE A 244 -8.89 18.91 4.39
CA ILE A 244 -8.90 18.59 2.97
C ILE A 244 -10.13 19.23 2.32
N PRO A 245 -9.96 20.25 1.46
CA PRO A 245 -11.06 20.73 0.64
C PRO A 245 -11.67 19.58 -0.16
N GLU A 246 -13.00 19.57 -0.29
CA GLU A 246 -13.71 18.47 -0.98
C GLU A 246 -13.21 18.24 -2.40
N ILE A 247 -12.87 19.32 -3.13
CA ILE A 247 -12.28 19.24 -4.45
C ILE A 247 -10.95 18.48 -4.46
N VAL A 248 -10.11 18.69 -3.43
CA VAL A 248 -8.81 18.01 -3.26
C VAL A 248 -9.02 16.55 -2.87
N LEU A 249 -9.99 16.28 -1.98
CA LEU A 249 -10.35 14.91 -1.58
C LEU A 249 -10.73 14.07 -2.81
N ARG A 250 -11.62 14.63 -3.67
CA ARG A 250 -12.10 13.96 -4.89
C ARG A 250 -11.07 13.86 -6.00
N GLU A 251 -10.18 14.83 -6.11
CA GLU A 251 -9.16 14.88 -7.15
C GLU A 251 -7.97 13.97 -6.85
N HIS A 252 -7.52 13.90 -5.60
CA HIS A 252 -6.26 13.24 -5.25
C HIS A 252 -6.42 11.98 -4.41
N TYR A 253 -7.38 11.91 -3.48
CA TYR A 253 -7.46 10.81 -2.52
C TYR A 253 -8.52 9.76 -2.85
N LEU A 254 -9.61 10.15 -3.54
CA LEU A 254 -10.70 9.23 -3.89
C LEU A 254 -10.40 8.28 -5.06
N PRO A 255 -9.61 8.66 -6.09
CA PRO A 255 -9.45 7.83 -7.29
C PRO A 255 -8.77 6.48 -7.04
N SER A 256 -7.81 6.37 -6.12
CA SER A 256 -7.17 5.09 -5.77
C SER A 256 -8.17 4.08 -5.19
N PHE A 257 -9.07 4.53 -4.32
CA PHE A 257 -10.15 3.70 -3.80
C PHE A 257 -11.22 3.39 -4.85
N ARG A 258 -11.54 4.35 -5.72
CA ARG A 258 -12.44 4.09 -6.87
C ARG A 258 -11.89 3.00 -7.78
N ALA A 259 -10.58 3.03 -8.07
CA ALA A 259 -9.92 1.99 -8.87
C ALA A 259 -10.02 0.61 -8.21
N ALA A 260 -9.79 0.53 -6.89
CA ALA A 260 -9.92 -0.70 -6.13
C ALA A 260 -11.37 -1.22 -6.04
N VAL A 261 -12.37 -0.33 -5.87
CA VAL A 261 -13.79 -0.70 -5.91
C VAL A 261 -14.17 -1.26 -7.28
N ASN A 262 -13.70 -0.63 -8.36
CA ASN A 262 -13.95 -1.10 -9.73
C ASN A 262 -13.27 -2.45 -10.02
N GLU A 263 -12.17 -2.77 -9.34
CA GLU A 263 -11.52 -4.09 -9.42
C GLU A 263 -12.30 -5.17 -8.67
N GLY A 264 -13.22 -4.79 -7.77
CA GLY A 264 -14.07 -5.72 -7.03
C GLY A 264 -13.51 -6.13 -5.66
N THR A 265 -12.59 -5.35 -5.08
CA THR A 265 -11.98 -5.62 -3.75
C THR A 265 -13.05 -5.94 -2.70
N HIS A 266 -12.82 -7.01 -1.91
CA HIS A 266 -13.80 -7.55 -0.98
C HIS A 266 -13.96 -6.74 0.31
N THR A 267 -12.94 -6.00 0.76
CA THR A 267 -12.99 -5.33 2.05
C THR A 267 -12.29 -3.96 2.04
N LEU A 268 -12.65 -3.13 3.02
CA LEU A 268 -12.10 -1.79 3.19
C LEU A 268 -11.89 -1.47 4.67
N MET A 269 -10.72 -0.94 5.03
CA MET A 269 -10.43 -0.40 6.36
C MET A 269 -10.52 1.13 6.35
N VAL A 270 -11.16 1.68 7.39
CA VAL A 270 -11.42 3.11 7.52
C VAL A 270 -10.18 3.84 8.08
N ASN A 271 -9.99 5.09 7.69
CA ASN A 271 -8.98 6.01 8.19
C ASN A 271 -9.13 6.28 9.71
N SER A 272 -8.06 6.10 10.46
CA SER A 272 -8.01 6.23 11.93
C SER A 272 -7.93 7.70 12.42
N ALA A 273 -8.19 8.68 11.57
CA ALA A 273 -8.14 10.11 11.89
C ALA A 273 -9.48 10.81 11.58
N GLU A 274 -9.46 12.13 11.62
CA GLU A 274 -10.58 12.96 11.21
C GLU A 274 -10.25 13.80 9.98
N ILE A 275 -11.27 14.18 9.23
CA ILE A 275 -11.19 15.11 8.10
C ILE A 275 -12.14 16.27 8.37
N ASN A 276 -11.62 17.49 8.31
CA ASN A 276 -12.40 18.73 8.47
C ASN A 276 -13.25 18.74 9.75
N GLY A 277 -12.72 18.17 10.86
CA GLY A 277 -13.38 18.12 12.16
C GLY A 277 -14.30 16.92 12.36
N THR A 278 -14.46 16.02 11.39
CA THR A 278 -15.31 14.84 11.50
C THR A 278 -14.47 13.56 11.46
N PRO A 279 -14.45 12.72 12.52
CA PRO A 279 -13.82 11.40 12.46
C PRO A 279 -14.43 10.57 11.34
N VAL A 280 -13.58 9.93 10.52
CA VAL A 280 -14.07 9.16 9.36
C VAL A 280 -14.98 8.03 9.79
N HIS A 281 -14.70 7.39 10.93
CA HIS A 281 -15.54 6.34 11.54
C HIS A 281 -16.95 6.79 11.93
N ALA A 282 -17.18 8.11 12.11
CA ALA A 282 -18.49 8.70 12.40
C ALA A 282 -19.11 9.43 11.18
N SER A 283 -18.45 9.40 10.03
CA SER A 283 -18.87 10.14 8.84
C SER A 283 -19.79 9.31 7.94
N LYS A 284 -21.12 9.46 8.13
CA LYS A 284 -22.11 8.88 7.20
C LYS A 284 -21.88 9.36 5.77
N TYR A 285 -21.49 10.62 5.58
CA TYR A 285 -21.19 11.18 4.27
C TYR A 285 -20.11 10.34 3.56
N LEU A 286 -18.96 10.09 4.21
CA LEU A 286 -17.87 9.35 3.57
C LEU A 286 -18.18 7.86 3.42
N LEU A 287 -18.73 7.21 4.48
CA LEU A 287 -18.91 5.76 4.50
C LEU A 287 -20.19 5.29 3.79
N THR A 288 -21.25 6.10 3.80
CA THR A 288 -22.52 5.74 3.15
C THR A 288 -22.67 6.46 1.81
N ASP A 289 -22.63 7.81 1.80
CA ASP A 289 -23.00 8.55 0.59
C ASP A 289 -21.89 8.43 -0.48
N VAL A 290 -20.62 8.61 -0.11
CA VAL A 290 -19.50 8.49 -1.06
C VAL A 290 -19.17 7.02 -1.32
N LEU A 291 -18.84 6.23 -0.29
CA LEU A 291 -18.34 4.86 -0.48
C LEU A 291 -19.42 3.91 -1.02
N ARG A 292 -20.59 3.85 -0.36
CA ARG A 292 -21.65 2.88 -0.73
C ARG A 292 -22.46 3.35 -1.92
N THR A 293 -22.88 4.63 -1.94
CA THR A 293 -23.80 5.13 -2.95
C THR A 293 -23.05 5.60 -4.21
N GLU A 294 -22.04 6.47 -4.08
CA GLU A 294 -21.33 7.01 -5.25
C GLU A 294 -20.38 5.96 -5.86
N LEU A 295 -19.50 5.33 -5.05
CA LEU A 295 -18.54 4.35 -5.55
C LEU A 295 -19.16 2.97 -5.75
N GLY A 296 -20.31 2.66 -5.12
CA GLY A 296 -21.00 1.38 -5.26
C GLY A 296 -20.34 0.20 -4.53
N PHE A 297 -19.49 0.45 -3.52
CA PHE A 297 -18.80 -0.60 -2.77
C PHE A 297 -19.77 -1.54 -2.07
N LYS A 298 -19.59 -2.87 -2.25
CA LYS A 298 -20.48 -3.90 -1.72
C LYS A 298 -19.87 -4.72 -0.58
N GLY A 299 -18.55 -4.70 -0.44
CA GLY A 299 -17.81 -5.51 0.52
C GLY A 299 -17.92 -5.05 1.98
N VAL A 300 -17.14 -5.66 2.86
CA VAL A 300 -17.10 -5.37 4.29
C VAL A 300 -16.32 -4.09 4.58
N VAL A 301 -16.88 -3.20 5.41
CA VAL A 301 -16.19 -2.03 5.98
C VAL A 301 -15.77 -2.36 7.41
N ILE A 302 -14.46 -2.41 7.64
CA ILE A 302 -13.87 -2.66 8.97
C ILE A 302 -13.25 -1.38 9.54
N THR A 303 -13.29 -1.21 10.87
CA THR A 303 -12.55 -0.12 11.53
C THR A 303 -11.05 -0.36 11.47
N ASP A 304 -10.24 0.68 11.72
CA ASP A 304 -8.85 0.53 12.14
C ASP A 304 -8.79 0.25 13.66
N TRP A 305 -7.60 0.21 14.22
CA TRP A 305 -7.29 -0.22 15.57
C TRP A 305 -7.91 0.68 16.65
N TYR A 306 -8.86 0.10 17.43
CA TYR A 306 -9.45 0.72 18.62
C TYR A 306 -10.24 2.02 18.35
N ASP A 307 -10.68 2.26 17.10
CA ASP A 307 -11.21 3.56 16.69
C ASP A 307 -12.61 3.85 17.19
N ILE A 308 -13.40 2.85 17.56
CA ILE A 308 -14.68 3.08 18.24
C ILE A 308 -14.46 3.79 19.58
N VAL A 309 -13.51 3.31 20.38
CA VAL A 309 -13.17 3.93 21.67
C VAL A 309 -12.58 5.32 21.47
N LYS A 310 -11.78 5.51 20.41
CA LYS A 310 -11.19 6.82 20.08
C LYS A 310 -12.22 7.89 19.74
N LEU A 311 -13.43 7.54 19.28
CA LEU A 311 -14.51 8.54 19.09
C LEU A 311 -14.87 9.24 20.39
N GLN A 312 -14.81 8.53 21.52
CA GLN A 312 -15.00 9.10 22.85
C GLN A 312 -13.70 9.70 23.40
N GLU A 313 -12.64 8.92 23.53
CA GLU A 313 -11.47 9.29 24.30
C GLU A 313 -10.58 10.34 23.61
N ARG A 314 -10.48 10.29 22.29
CA ARG A 314 -9.56 11.10 21.50
C ARG A 314 -10.25 12.18 20.68
N HIS A 315 -11.28 11.81 19.92
CA HIS A 315 -12.02 12.74 19.07
C HIS A 315 -13.05 13.53 19.85
N GLN A 316 -13.53 13.00 21.00
CA GLN A 316 -14.50 13.63 21.89
C GLN A 316 -15.80 14.05 21.17
N VAL A 317 -16.25 13.24 20.21
CA VAL A 317 -17.51 13.43 19.46
C VAL A 317 -18.66 12.62 20.04
N SER A 318 -18.40 11.84 21.09
CA SER A 318 -19.39 11.12 21.88
C SER A 318 -19.07 11.24 23.38
N GLU A 319 -20.12 11.34 24.22
CA GLU A 319 -19.96 11.41 25.69
C GLU A 319 -19.70 10.02 26.30
N THR A 320 -20.24 8.98 25.67
CA THR A 320 -20.13 7.61 26.15
C THR A 320 -19.62 6.68 25.05
N HIS A 321 -19.03 5.54 25.43
CA HIS A 321 -18.66 4.47 24.48
C HIS A 321 -19.88 3.98 23.69
N LYS A 322 -21.05 3.89 24.32
CA LYS A 322 -22.30 3.49 23.67
C LYS A 322 -22.71 4.46 22.57
N ASP A 323 -22.53 5.78 22.76
CA ASP A 323 -22.79 6.77 21.73
C ASP A 323 -21.75 6.68 20.58
N ALA A 324 -20.49 6.35 20.90
CA ALA A 324 -19.48 6.06 19.89
C ALA A 324 -19.87 4.87 18.99
N VAL A 325 -20.36 3.79 19.58
CA VAL A 325 -20.89 2.62 18.85
C VAL A 325 -22.06 3.03 17.95
N LEU A 326 -23.00 3.83 18.48
CA LEU A 326 -24.15 4.34 17.73
C LEU A 326 -23.72 5.13 16.49
N LEU A 327 -22.78 6.06 16.66
CA LEU A 327 -22.24 6.89 15.57
C LEU A 327 -21.60 6.03 14.48
N ALA A 328 -20.70 5.13 14.86
CA ALA A 328 -19.94 4.34 13.91
C ALA A 328 -20.80 3.34 13.12
N VAL A 329 -21.68 2.60 13.79
CA VAL A 329 -22.55 1.62 13.13
C VAL A 329 -23.53 2.31 12.19
N ASN A 330 -24.10 3.46 12.58
CA ASN A 330 -25.00 4.25 11.72
C ASN A 330 -24.27 4.95 10.57
N ALA A 331 -22.96 5.24 10.71
CA ALA A 331 -22.16 5.77 9.61
C ALA A 331 -21.90 4.73 8.50
N GLY A 332 -21.92 3.42 8.81
CA GLY A 332 -21.78 2.36 7.81
C GLY A 332 -20.72 1.30 8.11
N ILE A 333 -20.19 1.25 9.34
CA ILE A 333 -19.22 0.22 9.77
C ILE A 333 -19.92 -1.14 9.87
N ASP A 334 -19.27 -2.20 9.35
CA ASP A 334 -19.77 -3.57 9.40
C ASP A 334 -19.03 -4.42 10.43
N MET A 335 -17.71 -4.30 10.53
CA MET A 335 -16.86 -5.08 11.44
C MET A 335 -15.99 -4.12 12.27
N CYS A 336 -15.88 -4.39 13.56
CA CYS A 336 -15.20 -3.50 14.50
C CYS A 336 -14.00 -4.19 15.14
N ILE A 337 -12.81 -3.59 14.99
CA ILE A 337 -11.60 -3.97 15.72
C ILE A 337 -11.69 -3.35 17.12
N VAL A 338 -12.09 -4.17 18.08
CA VAL A 338 -12.22 -3.85 19.51
C VAL A 338 -11.33 -4.80 20.28
N PRO A 339 -10.02 -4.56 20.31
CA PRO A 339 -9.00 -5.60 20.45
C PRO A 339 -9.01 -6.37 21.76
N PHE A 340 -9.59 -5.83 22.85
CA PHE A 340 -9.29 -6.32 24.19
C PHE A 340 -10.49 -6.72 25.04
N ASP A 341 -11.71 -6.30 24.71
CA ASP A 341 -12.89 -6.52 25.55
C ASP A 341 -14.19 -6.66 24.73
N PHE A 342 -15.30 -6.87 25.42
CA PHE A 342 -16.62 -7.09 24.81
C PHE A 342 -17.57 -5.90 24.93
N LYS A 343 -17.06 -4.74 25.36
CA LYS A 343 -17.93 -3.57 25.60
C LYS A 343 -18.67 -3.11 24.35
N PHE A 344 -18.04 -3.24 23.19
CA PHE A 344 -18.69 -3.00 21.90
C PHE A 344 -19.93 -3.89 21.71
N THR A 345 -19.81 -5.20 21.99
CA THR A 345 -20.93 -6.15 21.83
C THR A 345 -22.07 -5.84 22.78
N GLU A 346 -21.77 -5.53 24.06
CA GLU A 346 -22.74 -5.17 25.07
C GLU A 346 -23.52 -3.90 24.69
N ASP A 347 -22.79 -2.84 24.30
CA ASP A 347 -23.38 -1.56 23.93
C ASP A 347 -24.20 -1.65 22.63
N LEU A 348 -23.73 -2.40 21.62
CA LEU A 348 -24.46 -2.59 20.37
C LEU A 348 -25.78 -3.37 20.58
N ILE A 349 -25.75 -4.47 21.37
CA ILE A 349 -26.94 -5.22 21.73
C ILE A 349 -27.94 -4.31 22.48
N ALA A 350 -27.45 -3.49 23.42
CA ALA A 350 -28.30 -2.55 24.15
C ALA A 350 -28.95 -1.51 23.22
N LEU A 351 -28.19 -0.95 22.26
CA LEU A 351 -28.69 0.02 21.28
C LEU A 351 -29.79 -0.56 20.38
N VAL A 352 -29.67 -1.83 19.98
CA VAL A 352 -30.71 -2.51 19.20
C VAL A 352 -31.96 -2.75 20.05
N LYS A 353 -31.81 -3.24 21.29
CA LYS A 353 -32.92 -3.46 22.23
C LYS A 353 -33.64 -2.15 22.61
N GLU A 354 -32.94 -1.02 22.58
CA GLU A 354 -33.51 0.32 22.79
C GLU A 354 -34.15 0.92 21.51
N GLY A 355 -34.03 0.24 20.38
CA GLY A 355 -34.57 0.72 19.09
C GLY A 355 -33.80 1.89 18.46
N LYS A 356 -32.56 2.19 18.94
CA LYS A 356 -31.68 3.24 18.40
C LYS A 356 -30.93 2.81 17.15
N ILE A 357 -30.69 1.49 17.00
CA ILE A 357 -30.18 0.84 15.79
C ILE A 357 -31.21 -0.21 15.41
N SER A 358 -31.59 -0.27 14.13
CA SER A 358 -32.51 -1.29 13.65
C SER A 358 -31.80 -2.65 13.53
N GLU A 359 -32.53 -3.74 13.79
CA GLU A 359 -31.99 -5.10 13.56
C GLU A 359 -31.64 -5.32 12.09
N GLU A 360 -32.36 -4.68 11.15
CA GLU A 360 -32.03 -4.75 9.73
C GLU A 360 -30.64 -4.16 9.43
N ARG A 361 -30.25 -3.07 10.09
CA ARG A 361 -28.88 -2.52 9.95
C ARG A 361 -27.81 -3.54 10.40
N ILE A 362 -28.10 -4.31 11.44
CA ILE A 362 -27.24 -5.42 11.89
C ILE A 362 -27.22 -6.54 10.85
N ASN A 363 -28.41 -6.94 10.34
CA ASN A 363 -28.54 -7.95 9.29
C ASN A 363 -27.73 -7.60 8.04
N GLU A 364 -27.72 -6.35 7.62
CA GLU A 364 -26.88 -5.88 6.49
C GLU A 364 -25.38 -6.11 6.72
N SER A 365 -24.88 -5.81 7.91
CA SER A 365 -23.47 -6.03 8.25
C SER A 365 -23.12 -7.52 8.28
N VAL A 366 -23.95 -8.31 8.95
CA VAL A 366 -23.76 -9.76 9.06
C VAL A 366 -23.82 -10.42 7.67
N ARG A 367 -24.75 -9.99 6.81
CA ARG A 367 -24.85 -10.48 5.41
C ARG A 367 -23.54 -10.29 4.66
N ARG A 368 -22.91 -9.09 4.75
CA ARG A 368 -21.62 -8.82 4.10
C ARG A 368 -20.50 -9.67 4.69
N ILE A 369 -20.47 -9.85 6.00
CA ILE A 369 -19.47 -10.66 6.69
C ILE A 369 -19.60 -12.14 6.33
N LEU A 370 -20.82 -12.70 6.32
CA LEU A 370 -21.04 -14.07 5.94
C LEU A 370 -20.78 -14.29 4.44
N GLN A 371 -21.10 -13.29 3.60
CA GLN A 371 -20.78 -13.35 2.17
C GLN A 371 -19.25 -13.38 1.97
N LEU A 372 -18.49 -12.53 2.68
CA LEU A 372 -17.01 -12.57 2.64
C LEU A 372 -16.48 -13.96 3.04
N LYS A 373 -17.02 -14.57 4.11
CA LYS A 373 -16.62 -15.92 4.53
C LYS A 373 -16.94 -16.98 3.48
N LYS A 374 -18.06 -16.83 2.78
CA LYS A 374 -18.46 -17.71 1.68
C LYS A 374 -17.58 -17.52 0.45
N ASP A 375 -17.32 -16.28 0.04
CA ASP A 375 -16.45 -15.97 -1.09
C ASP A 375 -15.02 -16.49 -0.86
N LEU A 376 -14.56 -16.50 0.39
CA LEU A 376 -13.27 -17.09 0.80
C LEU A 376 -13.26 -18.63 0.82
N GLY A 377 -14.39 -19.30 0.49
CA GLY A 377 -14.52 -20.76 0.56
C GLY A 377 -14.44 -21.34 1.98
N LEU A 378 -14.67 -20.50 3.02
CA LEU A 378 -14.55 -20.95 4.41
C LEU A 378 -15.61 -21.96 4.83
N PHE A 379 -16.80 -21.90 4.26
CA PHE A 379 -17.89 -22.86 4.56
C PHE A 379 -17.59 -24.24 4.02
N GLU A 380 -16.98 -24.34 2.85
CA GLU A 380 -16.62 -25.56 2.15
C GLU A 380 -15.30 -26.15 2.65
N HIS A 381 -14.33 -25.28 2.92
CA HIS A 381 -12.95 -25.63 3.27
C HIS A 381 -12.48 -24.86 4.51
N PRO A 382 -13.06 -25.09 5.71
CA PRO A 382 -12.78 -24.29 6.91
C PRO A 382 -11.38 -24.52 7.52
N TYR A 383 -10.74 -25.63 7.19
CA TYR A 383 -9.44 -26.03 7.74
C TYR A 383 -8.27 -25.63 6.82
N LEU A 384 -7.07 -25.97 7.26
CA LEU A 384 -5.84 -25.77 6.49
C LEU A 384 -5.87 -26.53 5.17
N GLU A 385 -5.35 -25.90 4.14
CA GLU A 385 -5.30 -26.45 2.79
C GLU A 385 -3.87 -26.83 2.44
N GLN A 386 -3.62 -28.13 2.27
CA GLN A 386 -2.28 -28.68 2.03
C GLN A 386 -1.61 -28.11 0.77
N GLU A 387 -2.39 -27.66 -0.21
CA GLU A 387 -1.87 -27.02 -1.43
C GLU A 387 -1.11 -25.72 -1.09
N ALA A 388 -1.66 -24.86 -0.24
CA ALA A 388 -1.01 -23.64 0.20
C ALA A 388 0.26 -23.95 1.02
N VAL A 389 0.19 -24.91 1.94
CA VAL A 389 1.34 -25.33 2.77
C VAL A 389 2.47 -25.84 1.88
N ASN A 390 2.18 -26.68 0.88
CA ASN A 390 3.17 -27.19 -0.07
C ASN A 390 3.75 -26.08 -0.97
N ALA A 391 3.01 -25.00 -1.16
CA ALA A 391 3.45 -23.85 -1.95
C ALA A 391 4.21 -22.78 -1.15
N PHE A 392 4.29 -22.89 0.17
CA PHE A 392 4.83 -21.86 1.06
C PHE A 392 6.26 -21.42 0.74
N SER A 393 7.14 -22.36 0.41
CA SER A 393 8.56 -22.07 0.19
C SER A 393 9.00 -22.59 -1.19
N LYS A 394 9.38 -21.65 -2.05
CA LYS A 394 9.93 -21.96 -3.39
C LYS A 394 11.13 -21.06 -3.68
N PRO A 395 12.22 -21.56 -4.31
CA PRO A 395 13.36 -20.74 -4.71
C PRO A 395 12.97 -19.53 -5.58
N ALA A 396 11.89 -19.65 -6.37
CA ALA A 396 11.38 -18.57 -7.20
C ALA A 396 10.98 -17.32 -6.38
N TYR A 397 10.47 -17.49 -5.15
CA TYR A 397 10.06 -16.37 -4.30
C TYR A 397 11.23 -15.50 -3.87
N THR A 398 12.36 -16.14 -3.53
CA THR A 398 13.63 -15.43 -3.25
C THR A 398 14.11 -14.67 -4.49
N ALA A 399 13.98 -15.27 -5.68
CA ALA A 399 14.36 -14.63 -6.94
C ALA A 399 13.46 -13.42 -7.24
N THR A 400 12.14 -13.53 -7.02
CA THR A 400 11.18 -12.40 -7.17
C THR A 400 11.50 -11.29 -6.16
N ALA A 401 11.81 -11.61 -4.90
CA ALA A 401 12.19 -10.61 -3.90
C ALA A 401 13.50 -9.89 -4.28
N LEU A 402 14.49 -10.63 -4.79
CA LEU A 402 15.74 -10.04 -5.29
C LEU A 402 15.49 -9.13 -6.48
N GLN A 403 14.65 -9.55 -7.42
CA GLN A 403 14.28 -8.71 -8.56
C GLN A 403 13.54 -7.44 -8.13
N ALA A 404 12.58 -7.56 -7.21
CA ALA A 404 11.84 -6.43 -6.66
C ALA A 404 12.77 -5.43 -5.96
N ALA A 405 13.70 -5.92 -5.14
CA ALA A 405 14.68 -5.09 -4.46
C ALA A 405 15.64 -4.40 -5.45
N ARG A 406 16.14 -5.11 -6.48
CA ARG A 406 16.99 -4.53 -7.53
C ARG A 406 16.27 -3.44 -8.32
N GLU A 407 15.02 -3.68 -8.73
CA GLU A 407 14.24 -2.72 -9.50
C GLU A 407 13.80 -1.50 -8.68
N SER A 408 13.67 -1.62 -7.35
CA SER A 408 13.30 -0.51 -6.47
C SER A 408 14.44 0.46 -6.24
N ILE A 409 15.69 -0.01 -6.12
CA ILE A 409 16.83 0.83 -5.80
C ILE A 409 16.97 1.95 -6.82
N THR A 410 16.98 3.19 -6.31
CA THR A 410 17.01 4.41 -7.11
C THR A 410 18.37 5.10 -6.99
N LEU A 411 19.11 5.20 -8.10
CA LEU A 411 20.37 5.92 -8.17
C LEU A 411 20.10 7.41 -8.30
N LEU A 412 20.29 8.17 -7.21
CA LEU A 412 20.01 9.61 -7.15
C LEU A 412 21.14 10.46 -7.69
N LYS A 413 22.39 10.04 -7.47
CA LYS A 413 23.60 10.76 -7.87
C LYS A 413 24.70 9.79 -8.26
N ASN A 414 25.46 10.11 -9.32
CA ASN A 414 26.65 9.36 -9.74
C ASN A 414 27.66 10.30 -10.42
N LYS A 415 28.42 11.03 -9.61
CA LYS A 415 29.41 12.02 -10.10
C LYS A 415 30.57 11.32 -10.79
N ASN A 416 30.90 11.76 -12.01
CA ASN A 416 32.00 11.25 -12.82
C ASN A 416 31.96 9.74 -13.10
N GLY A 417 30.78 9.12 -13.02
CA GLY A 417 30.65 7.67 -13.24
C GLY A 417 31.42 6.84 -12.20
N LEU A 418 31.40 7.24 -10.92
CA LEU A 418 32.04 6.49 -9.84
C LEU A 418 31.49 5.07 -9.72
N LEU A 419 30.17 4.92 -9.89
CA LEU A 419 29.52 3.65 -9.96
C LEU A 419 29.30 3.23 -11.43
N PRO A 420 29.36 1.93 -11.75
CA PRO A 420 29.57 0.80 -10.82
C PRO A 420 31.01 0.69 -10.30
N LEU A 421 31.15 0.14 -9.09
CA LEU A 421 32.42 -0.23 -8.50
C LEU A 421 33.09 -1.35 -9.31
N THR A 422 34.40 -1.47 -9.19
CA THR A 422 35.15 -2.56 -9.82
C THR A 422 35.75 -3.49 -8.76
N ASP A 423 36.04 -4.74 -9.12
CA ASP A 423 36.69 -5.71 -8.22
C ASP A 423 38.10 -5.26 -7.74
N LYS A 424 38.67 -4.25 -8.39
CA LYS A 424 39.98 -3.66 -8.03
C LYS A 424 39.85 -2.57 -6.97
N SER A 425 38.63 -2.06 -6.71
CA SER A 425 38.39 -1.00 -5.76
C SER A 425 38.53 -1.53 -4.34
N ARG A 426 39.41 -0.92 -3.53
CA ARG A 426 39.44 -1.21 -2.08
C ARG A 426 38.35 -0.41 -1.41
N VAL A 427 37.34 -1.11 -0.91
CA VAL A 427 36.15 -0.48 -0.33
C VAL A 427 36.17 -0.58 1.19
N LEU A 428 35.84 0.51 1.87
CA LEU A 428 35.44 0.51 3.28
C LEU A 428 33.92 0.61 3.34
N VAL A 429 33.27 -0.40 3.92
CA VAL A 429 31.84 -0.36 4.25
C VAL A 429 31.67 0.04 5.71
N THR A 430 30.83 1.02 5.97
CA THR A 430 30.59 1.56 7.31
C THR A 430 29.20 2.21 7.39
N GLY A 431 28.89 2.81 8.52
CA GLY A 431 27.62 3.47 8.79
C GLY A 431 26.78 2.71 9.82
N PRO A 432 25.80 3.37 10.45
CA PRO A 432 25.00 2.79 11.51
C PRO A 432 24.18 1.56 11.06
N TYR A 433 23.89 1.47 9.77
CA TYR A 433 23.00 0.43 9.20
C TYR A 433 23.70 -0.53 8.24
N ALA A 434 25.05 -0.51 8.21
CA ALA A 434 25.81 -1.43 7.37
C ALA A 434 25.70 -2.89 7.82
N ASP A 435 25.56 -3.12 9.12
CA ASP A 435 25.46 -4.43 9.77
C ASP A 435 24.15 -4.52 10.59
N ALA A 436 23.03 -4.25 9.94
CA ALA A 436 21.70 -4.27 10.56
C ALA A 436 20.67 -4.86 9.59
N LEU A 437 19.81 -5.75 10.08
CA LEU A 437 18.70 -6.35 9.32
C LEU A 437 17.42 -5.54 9.47
N SER A 438 17.21 -4.92 10.63
CA SER A 438 16.00 -4.14 10.90
C SER A 438 15.79 -3.01 9.90
N GLU A 439 16.84 -2.28 9.52
CA GLU A 439 16.74 -1.17 8.56
C GLU A 439 16.67 -1.62 7.09
N LEU A 440 17.06 -2.86 6.81
CA LEU A 440 16.80 -3.47 5.49
C LEU A 440 15.33 -3.88 5.31
N HIS A 441 14.66 -4.28 6.40
CA HIS A 441 13.28 -4.78 6.35
C HIS A 441 12.25 -3.72 6.69
N GLY A 442 12.61 -2.77 7.57
CA GLY A 442 11.67 -1.76 8.05
C GLY A 442 10.58 -2.33 8.98
N ALA A 443 9.51 -1.57 9.11
CA ALA A 443 8.32 -1.97 9.86
C ALA A 443 7.58 -3.17 9.25
N TRP A 444 6.59 -3.73 9.97
CA TRP A 444 5.76 -4.82 9.46
C TRP A 444 6.60 -6.00 8.95
N SER A 445 7.52 -6.48 9.80
CA SER A 445 8.41 -7.58 9.47
C SER A 445 8.21 -8.75 10.44
N TYR A 446 9.20 -9.09 11.26
CA TYR A 446 9.09 -10.13 12.30
C TYR A 446 8.50 -9.60 13.61
N SER A 447 8.29 -8.29 13.70
CA SER A 447 7.49 -7.59 14.70
C SER A 447 6.83 -6.37 14.07
N TRP A 448 5.83 -5.76 14.73
CA TRP A 448 5.14 -4.58 14.24
C TRP A 448 6.09 -3.44 13.89
N GLN A 449 7.01 -3.07 14.81
CA GLN A 449 7.97 -1.99 14.59
C GLN A 449 9.16 -2.39 13.70
N GLY A 450 9.44 -3.68 13.54
CA GLY A 450 10.57 -4.18 12.77
C GLY A 450 11.96 -3.91 13.38
N ASN A 451 12.04 -3.37 14.59
CA ASN A 451 13.27 -2.86 15.21
C ASN A 451 13.90 -3.80 16.25
N ILE A 452 13.51 -5.07 16.26
CA ILE A 452 14.03 -6.07 17.21
C ILE A 452 14.95 -7.02 16.45
N GLU A 453 16.23 -6.69 16.39
CA GLU A 453 17.25 -7.37 15.59
C GLU A 453 17.32 -8.89 15.86
N LYS A 454 17.18 -9.31 17.11
CA LYS A 454 17.23 -10.74 17.52
C LYS A 454 16.11 -11.62 16.94
N LEU A 455 15.06 -11.02 16.37
CA LEU A 455 13.94 -11.76 15.76
C LEU A 455 14.22 -12.13 14.29
N TYR A 456 15.25 -11.56 13.70
CA TYR A 456 15.59 -11.86 12.31
C TYR A 456 16.31 -13.19 12.22
N PRO A 457 15.92 -14.08 11.27
CA PRO A 457 16.57 -15.38 11.08
C PRO A 457 18.03 -15.25 10.64
N ASP A 458 18.90 -16.14 11.12
CA ASP A 458 20.32 -16.21 10.74
C ASP A 458 20.55 -16.46 9.22
N SER A 459 19.52 -16.89 8.50
CA SER A 459 19.56 -17.08 7.04
C SER A 459 19.51 -15.77 6.24
N LEU A 460 19.15 -14.67 6.88
CA LEU A 460 19.18 -13.34 6.28
C LEU A 460 20.56 -12.71 6.50
N HIS A 461 20.97 -11.90 5.55
CA HIS A 461 22.31 -11.30 5.57
C HIS A 461 22.26 -9.78 5.59
N THR A 462 23.12 -9.18 6.40
CA THR A 462 23.37 -7.74 6.41
C THR A 462 24.19 -7.34 5.17
N LEU A 463 24.24 -6.04 4.89
CA LEU A 463 25.09 -5.54 3.79
C LEU A 463 26.58 -5.81 4.05
N ALA A 464 27.04 -5.68 5.29
CA ALA A 464 28.41 -6.00 5.68
C ALA A 464 28.76 -7.48 5.41
N GLU A 465 27.85 -8.39 5.72
CA GLU A 465 28.05 -9.83 5.47
C GLU A 465 28.08 -10.14 3.96
N VAL A 466 27.17 -9.56 3.16
CA VAL A 466 27.18 -9.71 1.71
C VAL A 466 28.50 -9.22 1.12
N PHE A 467 29.01 -8.04 1.53
CA PHE A 467 30.30 -7.55 1.06
C PHE A 467 31.45 -8.49 1.44
N LYS A 468 31.49 -9.00 2.66
CA LYS A 468 32.52 -9.99 3.09
C LYS A 468 32.48 -11.25 2.23
N LYS A 469 31.29 -11.73 1.89
CA LYS A 469 31.10 -12.94 1.08
C LYS A 469 31.48 -12.73 -0.37
N GLU A 470 31.03 -11.65 -0.99
CA GLU A 470 31.16 -11.40 -2.43
C GLU A 470 32.51 -10.72 -2.78
N THR A 471 33.06 -9.90 -1.88
CA THR A 471 34.34 -9.22 -2.03
C THR A 471 35.14 -9.31 -0.72
N PRO A 472 35.83 -10.45 -0.44
CA PRO A 472 36.51 -10.69 0.82
C PRO A 472 37.60 -9.67 1.19
N SER A 473 38.11 -8.90 0.21
CA SER A 473 39.07 -7.81 0.44
C SER A 473 38.45 -6.51 0.99
N THR A 474 37.12 -6.44 1.10
CA THR A 474 36.40 -5.29 1.66
C THR A 474 36.73 -5.12 3.14
N SER A 475 37.08 -3.90 3.53
CA SER A 475 37.21 -3.51 4.94
C SER A 475 35.85 -3.15 5.50
N ILE A 476 35.48 -3.72 6.65
CA ILE A 476 34.26 -3.35 7.37
C ILE A 476 34.64 -2.59 8.63
N PHE A 477 33.99 -1.46 8.86
CA PHE A 477 34.06 -0.73 10.13
C PHE A 477 32.67 -0.61 10.71
N ASP A 478 32.38 -1.47 11.67
CA ASP A 478 31.06 -1.56 12.32
C ASP A 478 30.80 -0.31 13.18
N LEU A 479 29.67 0.33 12.94
CA LEU A 479 29.12 1.43 13.72
C LEU A 479 27.76 1.07 14.35
N SER A 480 27.36 -0.20 14.35
CA SER A 480 26.06 -0.63 14.91
C SER A 480 25.95 -0.35 16.42
N ALA A 481 27.03 -0.43 17.14
CA ALA A 481 27.09 -0.08 18.57
C ALA A 481 26.82 1.42 18.82
N TRP A 482 27.06 2.30 17.83
CA TRP A 482 26.81 3.72 17.93
C TRP A 482 25.31 4.04 18.05
N THR A 483 24.44 3.33 17.36
CA THR A 483 22.97 3.53 17.46
C THR A 483 22.45 3.40 18.88
N LYS A 484 23.17 2.67 19.74
CA LYS A 484 22.81 2.43 21.15
C LYS A 484 23.40 3.46 22.13
N SER A 485 24.51 4.13 21.79
CA SER A 485 25.25 4.97 22.74
C SER A 485 25.56 6.39 22.26
N ASN A 486 25.26 6.74 21.01
CA ASN A 486 25.68 7.98 20.34
C ASN A 486 27.20 8.27 20.42
N ALA A 487 28.02 7.25 20.72
CA ALA A 487 29.46 7.36 20.87
C ALA A 487 30.16 6.53 19.79
N TRP A 488 30.91 7.18 18.92
CA TRP A 488 31.68 6.50 17.89
C TRP A 488 33.17 6.90 17.98
N ASN A 489 34.05 5.96 17.70
CA ASN A 489 35.46 6.18 17.73
C ASN A 489 35.95 6.83 16.42
N LYS A 490 35.93 8.17 16.40
CA LYS A 490 36.37 8.97 15.26
C LYS A 490 37.77 8.59 14.78
N GLY A 491 38.70 8.43 15.70
CA GLY A 491 40.09 8.09 15.36
C GLY A 491 40.20 6.74 14.65
N ALA A 492 39.51 5.73 15.17
CA ALA A 492 39.51 4.39 14.59
C ALA A 492 38.82 4.38 13.21
N LEU A 493 37.69 5.08 13.04
CA LEU A 493 37.05 5.19 11.73
C LEU A 493 37.93 5.84 10.68
N ILE A 494 38.59 6.98 11.02
CA ILE A 494 39.53 7.66 10.11
C ILE A 494 40.74 6.78 9.81
N GLN A 495 41.24 6.02 10.79
CA GLN A 495 42.32 5.05 10.57
C GLN A 495 41.87 3.95 9.56
N ALA A 496 40.66 3.43 9.68
CA ALA A 496 40.10 2.41 8.77
C ALA A 496 40.03 2.93 7.31
N THR A 497 39.79 4.21 7.09
CA THR A 497 39.76 4.79 5.73
C THR A 497 41.11 4.74 5.00
N ARG A 498 42.23 4.58 5.69
CA ARG A 498 43.58 4.67 5.06
C ARG A 498 43.82 3.58 4.03
N SER A 499 43.27 2.38 4.25
CA SER A 499 43.42 1.24 3.34
C SER A 499 42.40 1.24 2.17
N ALA A 500 41.40 2.09 2.24
CA ALA A 500 40.30 2.10 1.23
C ALA A 500 40.56 3.20 0.16
N ASP A 501 40.03 2.96 -1.03
CA ASP A 501 39.97 3.95 -2.11
C ASP A 501 38.58 4.64 -2.13
N ILE A 502 37.53 3.92 -1.74
CA ILE A 502 36.15 4.37 -1.74
C ILE A 502 35.51 4.02 -0.40
N ILE A 503 34.63 4.88 0.09
CA ILE A 503 33.86 4.67 1.31
C ILE A 503 32.39 4.47 0.91
N VAL A 504 31.80 3.33 1.31
CA VAL A 504 30.35 3.08 1.24
C VAL A 504 29.80 3.25 2.64
N ILE A 505 28.92 4.22 2.83
CA ILE A 505 28.27 4.48 4.11
C ILE A 505 26.77 4.21 4.02
N CYS A 506 26.24 3.34 4.91
CA CYS A 506 24.82 3.05 5.07
C CYS A 506 24.25 3.91 6.19
N ALA A 507 23.27 4.74 5.85
CA ALA A 507 22.66 5.72 6.75
C ALA A 507 21.18 5.93 6.41
N GLY A 508 20.43 6.62 7.25
CA GLY A 508 19.01 6.88 7.01
C GLY A 508 18.18 6.91 8.30
N GLU A 509 17.07 6.18 8.31
CA GLU A 509 16.15 6.06 9.45
C GLU A 509 16.19 4.66 10.04
N ALA A 510 16.01 4.54 11.37
CA ALA A 510 15.71 3.28 12.00
C ALA A 510 14.32 2.78 11.58
N ALA A 511 14.07 1.47 11.69
CA ALA A 511 12.76 0.90 11.42
C ALA A 511 11.69 1.42 12.40
N TYR A 512 10.52 1.74 11.91
CA TYR A 512 9.36 2.21 12.68
C TYR A 512 8.06 1.93 11.91
N ALA A 513 6.95 1.80 12.65
CA ALA A 513 5.59 1.79 12.12
C ALA A 513 4.75 2.87 12.79
N GLU A 514 3.85 3.51 12.05
CA GLU A 514 2.77 4.38 12.58
C GLU A 514 3.24 5.49 13.53
N THR A 515 2.47 5.74 14.62
CA THR A 515 2.72 6.81 15.61
C THR A 515 4.13 6.81 16.20
N PRO A 516 4.79 5.68 16.52
CA PRO A 516 6.20 5.68 16.92
C PRO A 516 7.16 6.31 15.91
N GLY A 517 6.80 6.33 14.62
CA GLY A 517 7.56 6.99 13.56
C GLY A 517 7.30 8.51 13.44
N ASN A 518 6.50 9.12 14.31
CA ASN A 518 6.24 10.56 14.26
C ASN A 518 7.50 11.37 14.59
N ILE A 519 7.79 12.38 13.78
CA ILE A 519 8.94 13.27 13.93
C ILE A 519 8.50 14.74 13.89
N PRO A 520 9.23 15.65 14.51
CA PRO A 520 8.96 17.08 14.42
C PRO A 520 9.48 17.72 13.12
N ASP A 521 10.50 17.13 12.50
CA ASP A 521 11.22 17.69 11.35
C ASP A 521 11.81 16.58 10.49
N LEU A 522 11.92 16.82 9.17
CA LEU A 522 12.57 15.92 8.22
C LEU A 522 14.09 16.02 8.23
N ALA A 523 14.72 16.85 9.07
CA ALA A 523 16.16 16.97 9.14
C ALA A 523 16.84 15.60 9.30
N PHE A 524 17.90 15.37 8.54
CA PHE A 524 18.71 14.15 8.68
C PHE A 524 19.37 14.09 10.05
N ASP A 525 19.60 12.91 10.59
CA ASP A 525 20.19 12.75 11.92
C ASP A 525 21.54 13.45 12.02
N SER A 526 21.68 14.34 13.00
CA SER A 526 22.85 15.23 13.14
C SER A 526 24.15 14.48 13.37
N SER A 527 24.09 13.32 13.98
CA SER A 527 25.26 12.50 14.27
C SER A 527 25.72 11.78 13.00
N GLN A 528 24.77 11.28 12.19
CA GLN A 528 25.08 10.72 10.87
C GLN A 528 25.64 11.80 9.93
N VAL A 529 25.09 13.03 9.97
CA VAL A 529 25.66 14.20 9.28
C VAL A 529 27.12 14.45 9.70
N SER A 530 27.40 14.39 11.00
CA SER A 530 28.74 14.56 11.53
C SER A 530 29.71 13.51 11.01
N ILE A 531 29.33 12.24 10.98
CA ILE A 531 30.14 11.14 10.46
C ILE A 531 30.50 11.38 8.98
N ILE A 532 29.51 11.70 8.16
CA ILE A 532 29.69 11.92 6.71
C ILE A 532 30.63 13.11 6.47
N LYS A 533 30.47 14.23 7.21
CA LYS A 533 31.34 15.39 7.12
C LYS A 533 32.79 15.06 7.54
N GLU A 534 32.97 14.22 8.56
CA GLU A 534 34.33 13.78 8.96
C GLU A 534 34.98 12.87 7.92
N LEU A 535 34.22 11.92 7.36
CA LEU A 535 34.68 11.06 6.27
C LEU A 535 35.07 11.88 5.03
N ALA A 536 34.33 12.94 4.73
CA ALA A 536 34.63 13.83 3.60
C ALA A 536 35.96 14.53 3.72
N LYS A 537 36.48 14.83 4.95
CA LYS A 537 37.79 15.42 5.18
C LYS A 537 38.94 14.53 4.73
N THR A 538 38.72 13.23 4.53
CA THR A 538 39.72 12.29 4.00
C THR A 538 39.99 12.49 2.52
N GLY A 539 39.18 13.26 1.80
CA GLY A 539 39.25 13.46 0.36
C GLY A 539 38.87 12.24 -0.48
N LYS A 540 38.43 11.14 0.14
CA LYS A 540 38.02 9.91 -0.57
C LYS A 540 36.58 10.02 -1.08
N PRO A 541 36.26 9.43 -2.26
CA PRO A 541 34.90 9.35 -2.74
C PRO A 541 33.97 8.62 -1.74
N ILE A 542 32.81 9.20 -1.48
CA ILE A 542 31.80 8.63 -0.60
C ILE A 542 30.60 8.20 -1.45
N VAL A 543 30.18 6.96 -1.28
CA VAL A 543 28.91 6.40 -1.76
C VAL A 543 27.97 6.32 -0.58
N LEU A 544 26.88 7.07 -0.60
CA LEU A 544 25.84 7.05 0.41
C LEU A 544 24.73 6.08 -0.01
N VAL A 545 24.44 5.08 0.82
CA VAL A 545 23.30 4.19 0.70
C VAL A 545 22.27 4.61 1.75
N LEU A 546 21.13 5.11 1.29
CA LEU A 546 20.04 5.57 2.14
C LEU A 546 19.05 4.41 2.36
N LEU A 547 18.81 4.07 3.64
CA LEU A 547 17.80 3.15 4.12
C LEU A 547 16.77 3.97 4.90
N GLU A 548 15.61 4.23 4.30
CA GLU A 548 14.62 5.15 4.89
C GLU A 548 13.20 4.89 4.33
N GLY A 549 12.21 4.99 5.19
CA GLY A 549 10.79 4.84 4.79
C GLY A 549 10.18 6.12 4.23
N ARG A 550 10.77 7.27 4.51
CA ARG A 550 10.40 8.60 3.99
C ARG A 550 11.66 9.44 3.76
N PRO A 551 11.63 10.45 2.85
CA PRO A 551 12.81 11.24 2.55
C PRO A 551 13.24 12.11 3.74
N ARG A 552 14.51 11.98 4.14
CA ARG A 552 15.15 12.88 5.11
C ARG A 552 15.93 13.95 4.36
N ILE A 553 16.00 15.18 4.90
CA ILE A 553 16.68 16.29 4.24
C ILE A 553 18.19 16.07 4.19
N ILE A 554 18.71 15.75 3.01
CA ILE A 554 20.13 15.42 2.78
C ILE A 554 20.95 16.57 2.21
N ARG A 555 20.40 17.77 2.02
CA ARG A 555 21.08 18.90 1.36
C ARG A 555 22.45 19.26 1.96
N GLU A 556 22.65 19.01 3.28
CA GLU A 556 23.92 19.28 3.94
C GLU A 556 25.00 18.24 3.64
N ILE A 557 24.62 17.01 3.36
CA ILE A 557 25.53 15.90 3.13
C ILE A 557 25.69 15.55 1.65
N GLU A 558 24.67 15.85 0.84
CA GLU A 558 24.67 15.59 -0.60
C GLU A 558 25.94 16.10 -1.33
N PRO A 559 26.46 17.33 -1.06
CA PRO A 559 27.66 17.83 -1.74
C PRO A 559 28.90 16.98 -1.47
N TYR A 560 29.01 16.29 -0.35
CA TYR A 560 30.13 15.44 0.03
C TYR A 560 30.09 14.06 -0.57
N CYS A 561 28.91 13.61 -1.06
CA CYS A 561 28.72 12.28 -1.64
C CYS A 561 28.99 12.31 -3.15
N SER A 562 29.83 11.38 -3.61
CA SER A 562 30.11 11.18 -5.05
C SER A 562 29.02 10.37 -5.73
N ALA A 563 28.38 9.46 -5.01
CA ALA A 563 27.19 8.74 -5.45
C ALA A 563 26.20 8.59 -4.29
N ILE A 564 24.91 8.51 -4.62
CA ILE A 564 23.82 8.34 -3.65
C ILE A 564 22.82 7.33 -4.22
N LEU A 565 22.58 6.25 -3.48
CA LEU A 565 21.53 5.27 -3.73
C LEU A 565 20.45 5.41 -2.66
N LEU A 566 19.20 5.46 -3.07
CA LEU A 566 18.05 5.29 -2.18
C LEU A 566 17.55 3.87 -2.31
N ALA A 567 17.66 3.08 -1.26
CA ALA A 567 17.23 1.69 -1.23
C ALA A 567 15.87 1.51 -0.55
N TYR A 568 15.31 2.57 0.03
CA TYR A 568 14.07 2.51 0.84
C TYR A 568 14.23 1.52 2.01
N TRP A 569 13.25 0.64 2.25
CA TRP A 569 13.34 -0.57 3.03
C TRP A 569 13.18 -1.77 2.07
N PRO A 570 14.29 -2.36 1.59
CA PRO A 570 14.27 -3.24 0.42
C PRO A 570 13.89 -4.70 0.71
N GLY A 571 13.64 -5.07 1.98
CA GLY A 571 13.21 -6.42 2.35
C GLY A 571 14.31 -7.47 2.37
N SER A 572 13.91 -8.75 2.37
CA SER A 572 14.77 -9.91 2.64
C SER A 572 15.98 -10.07 1.71
N GLN A 573 15.91 -9.53 0.49
CA GLN A 573 17.00 -9.60 -0.50
C GLN A 573 17.68 -8.24 -0.72
N GLY A 574 17.43 -7.28 0.18
CA GLY A 574 17.91 -5.90 0.05
C GLY A 574 19.43 -5.77 0.02
N ALA A 575 20.12 -6.48 0.91
CA ALA A 575 21.58 -6.45 0.98
C ALA A 575 22.23 -6.91 -0.33
N GLN A 576 21.77 -8.04 -0.88
CA GLN A 576 22.26 -8.56 -2.16
C GLN A 576 21.92 -7.61 -3.32
N ALA A 577 20.72 -7.04 -3.34
CA ALA A 577 20.30 -6.09 -4.37
C ALA A 577 21.15 -4.81 -4.36
N ILE A 578 21.44 -4.24 -3.18
CA ILE A 578 22.31 -3.08 -3.02
C ILE A 578 23.72 -3.40 -3.55
N TYR A 579 24.28 -4.54 -3.14
CA TYR A 579 25.58 -4.99 -3.62
C TYR A 579 25.60 -5.12 -5.16
N ASP A 580 24.58 -5.76 -5.74
CA ASP A 580 24.48 -5.98 -7.19
C ASP A 580 24.43 -4.66 -7.98
N VAL A 581 23.70 -3.67 -7.47
CA VAL A 581 23.67 -2.34 -8.06
C VAL A 581 25.03 -1.66 -7.91
N LEU A 582 25.65 -1.67 -6.71
CA LEU A 582 26.93 -1.02 -6.48
C LEU A 582 28.04 -1.55 -7.42
N TYR A 583 28.05 -2.86 -7.69
CA TYR A 583 29.06 -3.51 -8.57
C TYR A 583 28.60 -3.68 -10.02
N GLY A 584 27.46 -3.12 -10.41
CA GLY A 584 26.97 -3.19 -11.79
C GLY A 584 26.52 -4.58 -12.25
N LYS A 585 26.33 -5.53 -11.32
CA LYS A 585 25.67 -6.79 -11.60
C LYS A 585 24.21 -6.60 -12.01
N TYR A 586 23.63 -5.48 -11.58
CA TYR A 586 22.34 -4.99 -11.99
C TYR A 586 22.40 -3.48 -12.27
N ASN A 587 21.87 -3.07 -13.44
CA ASN A 587 21.80 -1.66 -13.80
C ASN A 587 20.57 -1.00 -13.14
N PRO A 588 20.74 0.04 -12.28
CA PRO A 588 19.62 0.65 -11.56
C PRO A 588 18.58 1.22 -12.52
N SER A 589 17.31 1.05 -12.17
CA SER A 589 16.17 1.48 -12.97
C SER A 589 15.04 2.11 -12.16
N GLY A 590 15.17 2.15 -10.84
CA GLY A 590 14.19 2.75 -9.96
C GLY A 590 13.98 4.24 -10.23
N LYS A 591 12.71 4.71 -10.16
CA LYS A 591 12.33 6.11 -10.31
C LYS A 591 11.61 6.58 -9.05
N LEU A 592 11.98 7.75 -8.51
CA LEU A 592 11.37 8.30 -7.31
C LEU A 592 9.82 8.34 -7.42
N PRO A 593 9.09 7.74 -6.47
CA PRO A 593 7.63 7.80 -6.42
C PRO A 593 7.11 9.01 -5.65
N PHE A 594 7.99 9.90 -5.24
CA PHE A 594 7.71 11.16 -4.55
C PHE A 594 8.73 12.22 -4.92
N THR A 595 8.36 13.47 -4.72
CA THR A 595 9.28 14.61 -4.77
C THR A 595 10.16 14.59 -3.52
N TYR A 596 11.48 14.43 -3.69
CA TYR A 596 12.44 14.42 -2.58
C TYR A 596 12.69 15.85 -2.10
N PRO A 597 12.29 16.24 -0.88
CA PRO A 597 12.32 17.64 -0.45
C PRO A 597 13.76 18.10 -0.17
N ARG A 598 14.03 19.35 -0.49
CA ARG A 598 15.30 20.02 -0.14
C ARG A 598 15.23 20.70 1.22
N TYR A 599 14.05 21.13 1.64
CA TYR A 599 13.77 21.87 2.87
C TYR A 599 12.50 21.34 3.52
N SER A 600 12.47 21.27 4.85
CA SER A 600 11.26 20.85 5.60
C SER A 600 10.07 21.81 5.45
N GLY A 601 10.31 23.08 5.11
CA GLY A 601 9.27 24.09 4.92
C GLY A 601 8.66 24.15 3.53
N THR A 602 9.14 23.34 2.57
CA THR A 602 8.64 23.31 1.19
C THR A 602 8.36 21.88 0.77
N LEU A 603 7.28 21.31 1.30
CA LEU A 603 6.80 19.97 0.96
C LEU A 603 5.80 20.09 -0.19
N ILE A 604 6.31 20.32 -1.41
CA ILE A 604 5.52 20.52 -2.62
C ILE A 604 5.65 19.26 -3.50
N THR A 605 4.53 18.78 -4.02
CA THR A 605 4.48 17.63 -4.94
C THR A 605 4.77 18.05 -6.38
N TYR A 606 5.11 17.10 -7.24
CA TYR A 606 5.49 17.34 -8.64
C TYR A 606 4.37 17.98 -9.49
N ASP A 607 3.09 17.77 -9.08
CA ASP A 607 1.87 18.24 -9.76
C ASP A 607 1.32 19.56 -9.16
N HIS A 608 2.21 20.37 -8.61
CA HIS A 608 1.91 21.68 -8.04
C HIS A 608 1.29 22.65 -9.06
N LYS A 609 0.95 23.85 -8.61
CA LYS A 609 0.42 24.91 -9.47
C LYS A 609 1.53 25.85 -9.95
N LEU A 610 1.36 26.53 -11.07
CA LEU A 610 2.32 27.53 -11.55
C LEU A 610 2.61 28.62 -10.52
N LEU A 611 1.64 28.97 -9.69
CA LEU A 611 1.83 29.93 -8.59
C LEU A 611 2.90 29.52 -7.58
N ASP A 612 3.18 28.22 -7.47
CA ASP A 612 4.19 27.68 -6.56
C ASP A 612 5.62 27.81 -7.12
N GLU A 613 5.77 28.23 -8.38
CA GLU A 613 7.04 28.48 -9.08
C GLU A 613 7.18 29.94 -9.59
N ALA A 614 6.32 30.84 -9.16
CA ALA A 614 6.33 32.20 -9.70
C ALA A 614 7.63 32.94 -9.34
N ILE A 615 8.16 33.63 -10.34
CA ILE A 615 9.24 34.63 -10.18
C ILE A 615 8.56 35.99 -10.23
N GLU A 616 8.60 36.74 -9.12
CA GLU A 616 8.15 38.12 -9.07
C GLU A 616 9.32 39.08 -8.90
N ILE A 617 9.41 40.06 -9.75
CA ILE A 617 10.34 41.17 -9.65
C ILE A 617 9.52 42.42 -9.35
N VAL A 618 9.60 42.91 -8.12
CA VAL A 618 8.98 44.16 -7.68
C VAL A 618 10.13 45.08 -7.25
N GLU A 619 10.41 46.09 -8.06
CA GLU A 619 11.50 47.02 -7.75
C GLU A 619 11.25 47.78 -6.41
N PRO A 620 12.27 47.89 -5.53
CA PRO A 620 13.66 47.45 -5.67
C PRO A 620 13.91 46.00 -5.18
N TYR A 621 12.85 45.21 -4.98
CA TYR A 621 12.92 43.85 -4.43
C TYR A 621 12.75 42.83 -5.54
N SER A 622 13.58 41.77 -5.54
CA SER A 622 13.34 40.57 -6.33
C SER A 622 13.26 39.35 -5.42
N TYR A 623 12.26 38.51 -5.63
CA TYR A 623 12.15 37.23 -4.96
C TYR A 623 11.66 36.19 -5.93
N THR A 624 12.12 34.96 -5.71
CA THR A 624 11.78 33.81 -6.55
C THR A 624 11.11 32.75 -5.70
N TYR A 625 10.01 32.20 -6.22
CA TYR A 625 9.40 30.99 -5.74
C TYR A 625 9.75 29.90 -6.75
N GLU A 626 10.81 29.14 -6.50
CA GLU A 626 11.22 28.06 -7.39
C GLU A 626 10.78 26.72 -6.82
N PHE A 627 10.18 25.87 -7.65
CA PHE A 627 10.10 24.46 -7.37
C PHE A 627 11.51 23.86 -7.46
N ASN A 628 12.17 23.78 -6.31
CA ASN A 628 13.56 23.35 -6.20
C ASN A 628 13.70 22.19 -5.21
N PRO A 629 13.20 21.01 -5.54
CA PRO A 629 13.38 19.82 -4.73
C PRO A 629 14.85 19.38 -4.70
N GLN A 630 15.22 18.49 -3.77
CA GLN A 630 16.52 17.83 -3.82
C GLN A 630 16.61 16.93 -5.07
N TYR A 631 15.56 16.17 -5.34
CA TYR A 631 15.35 15.41 -6.56
C TYR A 631 13.85 15.40 -6.92
N PRO A 632 13.47 15.60 -8.19
CA PRO A 632 12.06 15.61 -8.58
C PRO A 632 11.46 14.19 -8.61
N PHE A 633 10.13 14.10 -8.56
CA PHE A 633 9.38 12.88 -8.88
C PHE A 633 9.82 12.31 -10.23
N GLY A 634 9.94 10.99 -10.35
CA GLY A 634 10.42 10.31 -11.54
C GLY A 634 11.94 10.33 -11.73
N HIS A 635 12.70 11.03 -10.84
CA HIS A 635 14.16 11.02 -10.91
C HIS A 635 14.74 9.64 -10.58
N GLY A 636 15.73 9.22 -11.34
CA GLY A 636 16.50 7.99 -11.17
C GLY A 636 17.47 7.82 -12.33
N LEU A 637 18.74 7.62 -12.03
CA LEU A 637 19.82 7.47 -13.01
C LEU A 637 20.02 6.01 -13.38
N SER A 638 20.70 5.77 -14.51
CA SER A 638 21.10 4.47 -15.01
C SER A 638 22.61 4.47 -15.32
N TYR A 639 23.23 3.30 -15.40
CA TYR A 639 24.61 3.14 -15.89
C TYR A 639 24.71 3.15 -17.42
N THR A 640 23.57 3.22 -18.10
CA THR A 640 23.48 3.40 -19.56
C THR A 640 22.71 4.68 -19.89
N THR A 641 22.64 5.05 -21.16
CA THR A 641 21.95 6.25 -21.63
C THR A 641 20.84 5.87 -22.60
N PHE A 642 19.73 6.61 -22.53
CA PHE A 642 18.60 6.43 -23.43
C PHE A 642 18.31 7.70 -24.23
N GLU A 643 17.98 7.52 -25.49
CA GLU A 643 17.55 8.60 -26.39
C GLU A 643 16.11 8.37 -26.80
N TYR A 644 15.34 9.47 -26.80
CA TYR A 644 13.93 9.48 -27.16
C TYR A 644 13.76 10.16 -28.52
N SER A 645 13.10 9.48 -29.47
CA SER A 645 12.69 10.13 -30.73
C SER A 645 11.66 11.24 -30.44
N PRO A 646 11.43 12.16 -31.37
CA PRO A 646 10.31 13.10 -31.24
C PRO A 646 8.98 12.37 -31.00
N ILE A 647 8.16 12.94 -30.10
CA ILE A 647 6.80 12.45 -29.80
C ILE A 647 5.95 12.59 -31.08
N LYS A 648 5.20 11.52 -31.42
CA LYS A 648 4.26 11.52 -32.55
C LYS A 648 2.84 11.31 -32.00
N LEU A 649 1.92 12.15 -32.44
CA LEU A 649 0.49 12.02 -32.17
C LEU A 649 -0.21 11.44 -33.41
N SER A 650 -1.24 10.62 -33.22
CA SER A 650 -2.07 10.10 -34.31
C SER A 650 -2.93 11.20 -34.96
N ALA A 651 -3.23 12.25 -34.22
CA ALA A 651 -3.96 13.46 -34.67
C ALA A 651 -3.53 14.66 -33.79
N ASP A 652 -3.75 15.86 -34.25
CA ASP A 652 -3.57 17.09 -33.45
C ASP A 652 -4.79 17.43 -32.59
N THR A 653 -5.87 16.68 -32.75
CA THR A 653 -7.14 16.90 -32.08
C THR A 653 -7.72 15.59 -31.54
N LEU A 654 -8.10 15.59 -30.27
CA LEU A 654 -8.89 14.56 -29.62
C LEU A 654 -10.36 14.99 -29.55
N VAL A 655 -11.28 14.12 -29.96
CA VAL A 655 -12.73 14.35 -29.86
C VAL A 655 -13.35 13.42 -28.82
N ALA A 656 -14.52 13.78 -28.31
CA ALA A 656 -15.09 13.23 -27.05
C ALA A 656 -15.19 11.69 -26.94
N ASN A 657 -15.31 10.96 -28.03
CA ASN A 657 -15.48 9.49 -28.01
C ASN A 657 -14.29 8.75 -28.65
N ASP A 658 -13.21 9.45 -28.96
CA ASP A 658 -12.00 8.91 -29.54
C ASP A 658 -10.89 8.72 -28.50
N SER A 659 -9.80 8.13 -28.96
CA SER A 659 -8.55 8.04 -28.25
C SER A 659 -7.43 8.63 -29.09
N LEU A 660 -6.52 9.34 -28.45
CA LEU A 660 -5.31 9.87 -29.07
C LEU A 660 -4.16 8.92 -28.80
N LYS A 661 -3.56 8.38 -29.85
CA LYS A 661 -2.36 7.56 -29.75
C LYS A 661 -1.13 8.45 -29.73
N ILE A 662 -0.28 8.23 -28.71
CA ILE A 662 1.01 8.90 -28.52
C ILE A 662 2.11 7.87 -28.68
N SER A 663 3.03 8.09 -29.61
CA SER A 663 4.11 7.16 -29.92
C SER A 663 5.47 7.80 -29.73
N VAL A 664 6.41 7.08 -29.10
CA VAL A 664 7.81 7.47 -28.97
C VAL A 664 8.70 6.24 -29.15
N LYS A 665 9.82 6.40 -29.86
CA LYS A 665 10.85 5.35 -29.93
C LYS A 665 11.92 5.67 -28.91
N VAL A 666 12.26 4.68 -28.06
CA VAL A 666 13.34 4.76 -27.07
C VAL A 666 14.47 3.86 -27.52
N THR A 667 15.69 4.38 -27.50
CA THR A 667 16.92 3.69 -27.90
C THR A 667 17.92 3.70 -26.76
N ASN A 668 18.47 2.56 -26.40
CA ASN A 668 19.63 2.49 -25.51
C ASN A 668 20.90 2.85 -26.29
N THR A 669 21.42 4.05 -26.06
CA THR A 669 22.63 4.57 -26.73
C THR A 669 23.91 4.27 -25.98
N GLY A 670 23.81 3.73 -24.77
CA GLY A 670 24.98 3.39 -23.95
C GLY A 670 25.50 1.97 -24.22
N LYS A 671 26.49 1.56 -23.41
CA LYS A 671 27.22 0.30 -23.61
C LYS A 671 26.65 -0.90 -22.85
N LEU A 672 25.80 -0.64 -21.86
CA LEU A 672 25.23 -1.67 -20.98
C LEU A 672 23.75 -1.88 -21.33
N ALA A 673 23.27 -3.10 -21.15
CA ALA A 673 21.82 -3.33 -21.09
C ALA A 673 21.20 -2.57 -19.92
N GLY A 674 19.98 -2.11 -20.09
CA GLY A 674 19.29 -1.38 -19.02
C GLY A 674 17.79 -1.33 -19.20
N GLN A 675 17.10 -1.11 -18.09
CA GLN A 675 15.68 -0.85 -18.09
C GLN A 675 15.44 0.67 -18.04
N GLU A 676 14.47 1.13 -18.81
CA GLU A 676 14.00 2.51 -18.77
C GLU A 676 12.51 2.57 -18.48
N VAL A 677 12.12 3.57 -17.74
CA VAL A 677 10.72 3.89 -17.45
C VAL A 677 10.32 5.13 -18.25
N ILE A 678 9.37 4.96 -19.12
CA ILE A 678 8.78 6.01 -19.92
C ILE A 678 7.52 6.49 -19.22
N GLU A 679 7.52 7.73 -18.72
CA GLU A 679 6.38 8.34 -18.04
C GLU A 679 5.70 9.34 -18.99
N LEU A 680 4.39 9.19 -19.18
CA LEU A 680 3.54 10.09 -19.94
C LEU A 680 2.81 11.04 -18.98
N TYR A 681 2.97 12.33 -19.21
CA TYR A 681 2.24 13.36 -18.49
C TYR A 681 1.35 14.17 -19.43
N THR A 682 0.23 14.66 -18.90
CA THR A 682 -0.61 15.67 -19.56
C THR A 682 -0.54 16.98 -18.77
N ARG A 683 -0.70 18.10 -19.48
CA ARG A 683 -0.89 19.41 -18.90
C ARG A 683 -2.07 20.10 -19.60
N ASP A 684 -3.01 20.58 -18.81
CA ASP A 684 -4.04 21.50 -19.29
C ASP A 684 -3.47 22.92 -19.28
N MET A 685 -3.57 23.63 -20.41
CA MET A 685 -3.00 24.97 -20.53
C MET A 685 -3.91 26.03 -19.90
N PHE A 686 -5.22 25.82 -19.94
CA PHE A 686 -6.23 26.73 -19.43
C PHE A 686 -7.47 25.94 -19.01
N ALA A 687 -7.87 26.02 -17.77
CA ALA A 687 -9.06 25.38 -17.22
C ALA A 687 -9.89 26.35 -16.39
N SER A 688 -11.13 25.97 -16.07
CA SER A 688 -12.02 26.74 -15.17
C SER A 688 -11.52 26.83 -13.73
N ILE A 689 -10.54 25.99 -13.35
CA ILE A 689 -9.75 26.06 -12.10
C ILE A 689 -8.27 26.15 -12.46
N THR A 690 -7.43 26.62 -11.53
CA THR A 690 -5.97 26.66 -11.76
C THR A 690 -5.43 25.26 -12.04
N PRO A 691 -4.91 24.97 -13.25
CA PRO A 691 -4.41 23.65 -13.59
C PRO A 691 -3.07 23.35 -12.91
N CYS A 692 -2.78 22.06 -12.76
CA CYS A 692 -1.46 21.59 -12.33
C CYS A 692 -0.43 21.74 -13.45
N VAL A 693 0.85 21.90 -13.10
CA VAL A 693 1.95 22.00 -14.07
C VAL A 693 2.08 20.76 -14.96
N LYS A 694 1.73 19.60 -14.43
CA LYS A 694 1.61 18.32 -15.17
C LYS A 694 0.95 17.26 -14.29
N ARG A 695 0.41 16.18 -14.90
CA ARG A 695 -0.17 15.01 -14.23
C ARG A 695 0.28 13.73 -14.92
N LEU A 696 0.71 12.74 -14.18
CA LEU A 696 1.02 11.41 -14.70
C LEU A 696 -0.27 10.74 -15.23
N ARG A 697 -0.20 10.17 -16.44
CA ARG A 697 -1.33 9.48 -17.11
C ARG A 697 -0.95 8.13 -17.70
N GLY A 698 0.33 7.79 -17.68
CA GLY A 698 0.81 6.51 -18.14
C GLY A 698 2.28 6.30 -17.81
N PHE A 699 2.67 5.06 -17.66
CA PHE A 699 4.07 4.68 -17.59
C PHE A 699 4.26 3.28 -18.17
N GLU A 700 5.42 3.09 -18.82
CA GLU A 700 5.84 1.80 -19.34
C GLU A 700 7.30 1.54 -18.97
N LYS A 701 7.58 0.34 -18.51
CA LYS A 701 8.95 -0.11 -18.22
C LYS A 701 9.40 -1.08 -19.31
N ILE A 702 10.56 -0.79 -19.90
CA ILE A 702 11.13 -1.60 -20.97
C ILE A 702 12.56 -1.98 -20.65
N ASN A 703 12.98 -3.14 -21.14
CA ASN A 703 14.37 -3.57 -21.12
C ASN A 703 14.96 -3.44 -22.54
N LEU A 704 16.15 -2.85 -22.65
CA LEU A 704 16.86 -2.64 -23.91
C LEU A 704 18.32 -3.07 -23.79
N MET A 705 18.78 -3.90 -24.72
CA MET A 705 20.20 -4.17 -24.92
C MET A 705 20.91 -2.93 -25.47
N SER A 706 22.23 -2.86 -25.37
CA SER A 706 23.02 -1.79 -26.00
C SER A 706 22.72 -1.68 -27.50
N GLY A 707 22.36 -0.51 -27.98
CA GLY A 707 21.95 -0.23 -29.36
C GLY A 707 20.50 -0.63 -29.71
N GLU A 708 19.78 -1.30 -28.84
CA GLU A 708 18.41 -1.72 -29.07
C GLU A 708 17.43 -0.53 -28.96
N SER A 709 16.35 -0.59 -29.77
CA SER A 709 15.26 0.39 -29.75
C SER A 709 13.92 -0.29 -29.65
N LYS A 710 12.97 0.36 -28.95
CA LYS A 710 11.57 -0.09 -28.86
C LYS A 710 10.63 1.09 -29.09
N ASN A 711 9.54 0.85 -29.83
CA ASN A 711 8.45 1.80 -29.94
C ASN A 711 7.50 1.60 -28.75
N ILE A 712 7.13 2.70 -28.11
CA ILE A 712 6.18 2.75 -26.99
C ILE A 712 4.98 3.57 -27.44
N ASP A 713 3.81 2.99 -27.22
CA ASP A 713 2.53 3.60 -27.56
C ASP A 713 1.69 3.78 -26.29
N PHE A 714 1.20 4.99 -26.09
CA PHE A 714 0.19 5.28 -25.07
C PHE A 714 -1.12 5.65 -25.76
N MET A 715 -2.23 5.36 -25.10
CA MET A 715 -3.56 5.79 -25.51
C MET A 715 -4.14 6.68 -24.43
N ILE A 716 -4.57 7.89 -24.79
CA ILE A 716 -5.32 8.77 -23.90
C ILE A 716 -6.70 9.05 -24.45
N SER A 717 -7.66 9.22 -23.60
CA SER A 717 -9.04 9.59 -23.86
C SER A 717 -9.40 10.89 -23.15
N LYS A 718 -10.62 11.38 -23.34
CA LYS A 718 -11.12 12.53 -22.56
C LYS A 718 -11.04 12.32 -21.04
N ASN A 719 -11.16 11.06 -20.56
CA ASN A 719 -11.12 10.78 -19.13
C ASN A 719 -9.74 11.05 -18.52
N ASP A 720 -8.67 10.90 -19.32
CA ASP A 720 -7.30 11.17 -18.89
C ASP A 720 -7.01 12.67 -18.79
N LEU A 721 -7.87 13.52 -19.37
CA LEU A 721 -7.82 14.97 -19.29
C LEU A 721 -8.72 15.55 -18.18
N ALA A 722 -9.53 14.69 -17.56
CA ALA A 722 -10.54 15.12 -16.60
C ALA A 722 -9.92 15.66 -15.30
N PHE A 723 -10.63 16.58 -14.68
CA PHE A 723 -10.35 17.14 -13.36
C PHE A 723 -11.66 17.39 -12.60
N VAL A 724 -11.57 17.62 -11.28
CA VAL A 724 -12.73 17.97 -10.45
C VAL A 724 -12.91 19.49 -10.44
N ASN A 725 -14.07 19.97 -10.88
CA ASN A 725 -14.39 21.40 -10.96
C ASN A 725 -14.98 21.96 -9.65
N GLN A 726 -15.37 23.23 -9.63
CA GLN A 726 -15.94 23.89 -8.44
C GLN A 726 -17.28 23.31 -7.99
N GLU A 727 -18.04 22.69 -8.91
CA GLU A 727 -19.29 21.98 -8.60
C GLU A 727 -19.06 20.54 -8.13
N LEU A 728 -17.79 20.16 -7.83
CA LEU A 728 -17.36 18.83 -7.40
C LEU A 728 -17.65 17.72 -8.42
N LYS A 729 -17.76 18.08 -9.69
CA LYS A 729 -17.97 17.15 -10.80
C LYS A 729 -16.66 16.87 -11.53
N THR A 730 -16.45 15.63 -11.88
CA THR A 730 -15.37 15.25 -12.81
C THR A 730 -15.76 15.67 -14.22
N VAL A 731 -15.01 16.61 -14.79
CA VAL A 731 -15.28 17.21 -16.12
C VAL A 731 -14.02 17.20 -16.96
N THR A 732 -14.22 17.21 -18.30
CA THR A 732 -13.17 17.48 -19.28
C THR A 732 -13.59 18.69 -20.08
N GLU A 733 -12.81 19.75 -20.06
CA GLU A 733 -13.10 20.98 -20.78
C GLU A 733 -12.39 21.01 -22.13
N LYS A 734 -13.04 21.63 -23.13
CA LYS A 734 -12.44 21.86 -24.43
C LYS A 734 -11.30 22.86 -24.31
N GLY A 735 -10.19 22.58 -24.96
CA GLY A 735 -9.03 23.46 -24.82
C GLY A 735 -7.75 22.91 -25.42
N THR A 736 -6.66 23.55 -25.06
CA THR A 736 -5.31 23.24 -25.50
C THR A 736 -4.60 22.47 -24.38
N PHE A 737 -4.00 21.34 -24.74
CA PHE A 737 -3.29 20.45 -23.83
C PHE A 737 -1.86 20.19 -24.34
N GLU A 738 -0.96 19.84 -23.42
CA GLU A 738 0.38 19.33 -23.73
C GLU A 738 0.49 17.87 -23.32
N ILE A 739 1.14 17.07 -24.18
CA ILE A 739 1.76 15.78 -23.81
C ILE A 739 3.21 16.04 -23.47
N ILE A 740 3.67 15.45 -22.35
CA ILE A 740 5.05 15.56 -21.88
C ILE A 740 5.62 14.13 -21.69
N ILE A 741 6.71 13.83 -22.35
CA ILE A 741 7.50 12.59 -22.17
C ILE A 741 8.97 13.00 -22.07
N SER A 742 9.64 12.64 -20.98
CA SER A 742 11.00 13.08 -20.69
C SER A 742 11.08 14.62 -20.70
N ASN A 743 11.94 15.22 -21.55
CA ASN A 743 12.10 16.67 -21.72
C ASN A 743 11.32 17.22 -22.96
N GLN A 744 10.53 16.39 -23.63
CA GLN A 744 9.80 16.77 -24.84
C GLN A 744 8.36 17.13 -24.51
N LYS A 745 7.80 18.11 -25.29
CA LYS A 745 6.42 18.58 -25.19
C LYS A 745 5.80 18.68 -26.57
N VAL A 746 4.56 18.23 -26.70
CA VAL A 746 3.76 18.36 -27.92
C VAL A 746 2.35 18.83 -27.57
N VAL A 747 1.87 19.82 -28.28
CA VAL A 747 0.53 20.40 -28.09
C VAL A 747 -0.50 19.64 -28.91
N PHE A 748 -1.69 19.46 -28.35
CA PHE A 748 -2.89 18.98 -29.02
C PHE A 748 -4.14 19.70 -28.51
N TYR A 749 -5.26 19.49 -29.19
CA TYR A 749 -6.53 20.14 -28.84
C TYR A 749 -7.59 19.12 -28.48
N TYR A 750 -8.38 19.37 -27.43
CA TYR A 750 -9.61 18.64 -27.16
C TYR A 750 -10.83 19.46 -27.59
N LYS A 751 -11.74 18.86 -28.43
CA LYS A 751 -12.91 19.54 -29.02
C LYS A 751 -14.25 18.88 -28.66
#